data_dd131106fb28f48b695ec7d704d1dcd0
#
_entry.id   dd131106fb28f48b695ec7d704d1dcd0
#
_cell.length_a   1.000
_cell.length_b   1.000
_cell.length_c   1.000
_cell.angle_alpha   90.00
_cell.angle_beta   90.00
_cell.angle_gamma   90.00
#
_symmetry.space_group_name_H-M   'P 1'
#
loop_
_entity.id
_entity.type
_entity.pdbx_description
1 polymer ?
#
loop_
_entity_poly.entity_id
_entity_poly.type
_entity_poly.pdbx_seq_one_letter_code
_entity_poly.pdbx_strand_id
1 'polypeptide(L)'
;MTRSAGTASLMAPTPLTRRLLVIALTVMAMLLSYATVTPLVPTAHAAGPLISQGKPVTASSVENAGTAAANAVDGNAGTRWSSAFSDPQWIQVDLGATVAIDQVVLNWEGAYARAYQIQISTSATGPWTNVYSTTTGDGGVDTLAVAGSGRYVRMNGTQRATGYGYSLWEFQVFGAGDPPPPTCNTAVNAALNKPSSASSTENGGTPAASAFDASTTTRWASAPSDPQWVQVDLGSTQSICRVVLSWEAAYGRSYQVQSSDSPTGPWTNLFTTTTGDGGVDTLTVTGSGRYVRMTGTVRGTGYGYSLWDFQVNVGGTAPPTTCASQPTVPNFGPNVRIFEDSTPDATIQTSLNEVFEAQKSTQAHQFHDRRDALLFKPGSYDVYANIGFNTSIQGLAQNPDGVTINGAVTVDAFNASDAGNATQNFWRSAENLTINTNGGRNRWGVSQAAPFRRMNVNGGLDLFPASYGWSSGGYISDTRVTGSVESASQQQWYSQNSTFGSWSGSNWNMVFSGVNGAPATNFSTAPSGVHHTNVGTTPAARDVPYIYFANNEYRLFLPSLRTNASGPSWAVGAPTAGTSVSFAQVFVARPSDSVATINERIAGGCHVVFSPGVYNLAAPIVVNRPDTVLLGMGYATLVPQGGVTAISIGDVDGVRVKGMFIDAGTTNSSSLMTVGTTAGIGTNRAANPVTVQDVFFRIGGRVAGKATNSLVVNSSNTIVDHTWMWRGDHGNAGTIGWTINTADTGLVVNGNNVLATGLFVEHYQKNEVIWNGQGGRIIFFQNEKPYDPPNQAAWMNGSTQGYPSIKVANNVTSFLAQGLGSYVFFQADPSVNVFSTFEAPVNPNVRFQNMAIVSLGGVGNMSHVINGTGPGVNSGTNNAYMLSYP
;
A
#
# COMPACT_ATOMS: atom_id res chain seq x y z
N MET A 1 2.69 54.87 -47.38
CA MET A 1 3.99 54.92 -48.11
C MET A 1 4.61 53.56 -48.03
N THR A 2 4.71 52.95 -49.17
CA THR A 2 5.27 51.65 -49.54
C THR A 2 6.71 51.42 -49.09
N ARG A 3 7.04 50.18 -48.66
CA ARG A 3 8.28 49.43 -48.99
C ARG A 3 8.17 48.05 -48.33
N SER A 4 8.13 47.06 -49.09
CA SER A 4 9.05 46.26 -49.94
C SER A 4 9.51 45.03 -49.18
N ALA A 5 9.00 43.89 -49.60
CA ALA A 5 9.41 42.56 -49.22
C ALA A 5 10.79 42.20 -49.84
N GLY A 6 11.66 41.70 -49.00
CA GLY A 6 12.93 41.09 -49.40
C GLY A 6 12.87 39.58 -49.30
N THR A 7 12.86 38.92 -50.45
CA THR A 7 12.95 37.43 -50.61
C THR A 7 14.39 37.00 -50.32
N ALA A 8 14.61 36.22 -49.28
CA ALA A 8 15.85 35.50 -49.06
C ALA A 8 15.81 34.15 -49.76
N SER A 9 16.66 33.98 -50.79
CA SER A 9 16.88 32.74 -51.52
C SER A 9 17.63 31.74 -50.66
N LEU A 10 17.03 30.57 -50.44
CA LEU A 10 17.67 29.41 -49.83
C LEU A 10 18.58 28.71 -50.84
N MET A 11 19.92 28.86 -50.66
CA MET A 11 20.92 28.08 -51.37
C MET A 11 20.86 26.62 -50.96
N ALA A 12 20.79 25.71 -51.92
CA ALA A 12 20.86 24.27 -51.70
C ALA A 12 22.27 23.84 -51.25
N PRO A 13 22.42 22.92 -50.33
CA PRO A 13 23.74 22.49 -49.84
C PRO A 13 24.50 21.64 -50.88
N THR A 14 25.82 21.86 -50.91
CA THR A 14 26.77 21.23 -51.84
C THR A 14 26.92 19.72 -51.58
N PRO A 15 27.38 18.93 -52.55
CA PRO A 15 27.50 17.45 -52.40
C PRO A 15 28.42 16.98 -51.29
N LEU A 16 29.30 17.81 -50.78
CA LEU A 16 30.21 17.47 -49.66
C LEU A 16 29.49 17.41 -48.30
N THR A 17 28.55 18.33 -48.09
CA THR A 17 27.76 18.35 -46.84
C THR A 17 26.79 17.15 -46.71
N ARG A 18 26.29 16.63 -47.87
CA ARG A 18 25.48 15.41 -47.86
C ARG A 18 26.27 14.16 -47.51
N ARG A 19 27.55 14.06 -47.91
CA ARG A 19 28.40 12.91 -47.52
C ARG A 19 28.79 12.92 -46.05
N LEU A 20 29.04 14.09 -45.47
CA LEU A 20 29.34 14.21 -44.05
C LEU A 20 28.10 13.95 -43.18
N LEU A 21 26.92 14.34 -43.62
CA LEU A 21 25.68 14.08 -42.87
C LEU A 21 25.30 12.58 -42.89
N VAL A 22 25.53 11.87 -44.02
CA VAL A 22 25.29 10.44 -44.11
C VAL A 22 26.29 9.63 -43.27
N ILE A 23 27.57 10.05 -43.25
CA ILE A 23 28.58 9.40 -42.40
C ILE A 23 28.30 9.67 -40.92
N ALA A 24 27.85 10.86 -40.51
CA ALA A 24 27.47 11.16 -39.15
C ALA A 24 26.23 10.39 -38.67
N LEU A 25 25.23 10.20 -39.54
CA LEU A 25 24.05 9.42 -39.26
C LEU A 25 24.34 7.90 -39.23
N THR A 26 25.29 7.40 -40.03
CA THR A 26 25.70 5.99 -40.00
C THR A 26 26.55 5.67 -38.77
N VAL A 27 27.43 6.58 -38.35
CA VAL A 27 28.21 6.45 -37.11
C VAL A 27 27.32 6.57 -35.88
N MET A 28 26.29 7.43 -35.88
CA MET A 28 25.33 7.56 -34.81
C MET A 28 24.38 6.37 -34.74
N ALA A 29 24.02 5.73 -35.86
CA ALA A 29 23.28 4.47 -35.92
C ALA A 29 24.12 3.26 -35.45
N MET A 30 25.43 3.25 -35.71
CA MET A 30 26.34 2.23 -35.16
C MET A 30 26.67 2.44 -33.69
N LEU A 31 26.67 3.64 -33.18
CA LEU A 31 26.85 3.93 -31.75
C LEU A 31 25.56 3.67 -30.93
N LEU A 32 24.40 3.70 -31.55
CA LEU A 32 23.13 3.31 -30.89
C LEU A 32 22.89 1.78 -30.87
N SER A 33 23.64 0.99 -31.63
CA SER A 33 23.59 -0.47 -31.57
C SER A 33 24.54 -1.11 -30.57
N TYR A 34 25.38 -0.34 -29.87
CA TYR A 34 26.15 -0.75 -28.71
C TYR A 34 25.53 -0.23 -27.41
N ALA A 35 24.19 -0.27 -27.27
CA ALA A 35 23.58 -0.36 -25.97
C ALA A 35 23.95 -1.74 -25.42
N THR A 36 25.02 -1.79 -24.62
CA THR A 36 25.37 -2.94 -23.81
C THR A 36 24.16 -3.32 -22.98
N VAL A 37 23.50 -4.41 -23.38
CA VAL A 37 22.69 -5.18 -22.45
C VAL A 37 23.68 -5.67 -21.42
N THR A 38 23.83 -4.96 -20.31
CA THR A 38 24.45 -5.52 -19.13
C THR A 38 23.63 -6.74 -18.76
N PRO A 39 24.22 -7.96 -18.76
CA PRO A 39 23.50 -9.10 -18.23
C PRO A 39 23.13 -8.74 -16.79
N LEU A 40 21.84 -8.82 -16.46
CA LEU A 40 21.40 -8.87 -15.07
C LEU A 40 22.19 -10.02 -14.43
N VAL A 41 23.13 -9.69 -13.56
CA VAL A 41 23.75 -10.68 -12.68
C VAL A 41 22.63 -11.12 -11.73
N PRO A 42 22.14 -12.36 -11.82
CA PRO A 42 21.14 -12.84 -10.89
C PRO A 42 21.77 -12.83 -9.49
N THR A 43 21.14 -12.18 -8.55
CA THR A 43 21.47 -12.30 -7.14
C THR A 43 21.40 -13.77 -6.76
N ALA A 44 22.43 -14.28 -6.11
CA ALA A 44 22.48 -15.66 -5.62
C ALA A 44 21.26 -15.92 -4.71
N HIS A 45 20.29 -16.63 -5.24
CA HIS A 45 19.25 -17.27 -4.44
C HIS A 45 19.86 -18.53 -3.81
N ALA A 46 19.48 -18.86 -2.58
CA ALA A 46 19.75 -20.19 -2.07
C ALA A 46 19.09 -21.20 -3.02
N ALA A 47 19.87 -22.12 -3.56
CA ALA A 47 19.37 -23.14 -4.48
C ALA A 47 18.25 -23.93 -3.80
N GLY A 48 17.17 -24.16 -4.52
CA GLY A 48 16.12 -25.07 -4.11
C GLY A 48 16.61 -26.52 -3.98
N PRO A 49 15.74 -27.52 -3.80
CA PRO A 49 16.15 -28.91 -3.67
C PRO A 49 16.81 -29.44 -4.96
N LEU A 50 17.84 -30.28 -4.81
CA LEU A 50 18.42 -31.04 -5.92
C LEU A 50 17.41 -32.04 -6.46
N ILE A 51 16.97 -31.87 -7.71
CA ILE A 51 15.89 -32.65 -8.33
C ILE A 51 16.34 -33.58 -9.47
N SER A 52 17.64 -33.51 -9.87
CA SER A 52 18.21 -34.34 -10.95
C SER A 52 18.84 -35.64 -10.45
N GLN A 53 19.16 -35.79 -9.17
CA GLN A 53 19.91 -36.94 -8.66
C GLN A 53 19.14 -38.25 -8.87
N GLY A 54 19.80 -39.24 -9.48
CA GLY A 54 19.24 -40.53 -9.77
C GLY A 54 18.12 -40.56 -10.82
N LYS A 55 17.92 -39.45 -11.54
CA LYS A 55 16.87 -39.34 -12.59
C LYS A 55 17.34 -39.99 -13.90
N PRO A 56 16.41 -40.42 -14.77
CA PRO A 56 16.76 -40.91 -16.10
C PRO A 56 17.53 -39.86 -16.91
N VAL A 57 18.65 -40.27 -17.50
CA VAL A 57 19.51 -39.41 -18.31
C VAL A 57 19.79 -40.04 -19.66
N THR A 58 19.80 -39.23 -20.69
CA THR A 58 20.22 -39.61 -22.05
C THR A 58 21.26 -38.65 -22.56
N ALA A 59 22.14 -39.11 -23.46
CA ALA A 59 23.15 -38.26 -24.08
C ALA A 59 23.25 -38.56 -25.58
N SER A 60 23.80 -37.59 -26.33
CA SER A 60 24.03 -37.76 -27.79
C SER A 60 25.04 -38.85 -28.06
N SER A 61 25.98 -39.08 -27.17
CA SER A 61 27.00 -40.11 -27.23
C SER A 61 27.60 -40.40 -25.87
N VAL A 62 28.36 -41.51 -25.77
CA VAL A 62 29.23 -41.83 -24.64
C VAL A 62 30.59 -42.26 -25.20
N GLU A 63 31.67 -41.90 -24.51
CA GLU A 63 33.03 -42.24 -24.92
C GLU A 63 33.26 -43.76 -24.86
N ASN A 64 32.84 -44.39 -23.77
CA ASN A 64 32.98 -45.84 -23.54
C ASN A 64 31.98 -46.30 -22.45
N ALA A 65 31.88 -47.57 -22.21
CA ALA A 65 30.90 -48.13 -21.25
C ALA A 65 31.12 -47.66 -19.79
N GLY A 66 32.31 -47.24 -19.41
CA GLY A 66 32.65 -46.73 -18.08
C GLY A 66 32.27 -45.24 -17.87
N THR A 67 31.89 -44.52 -18.93
CA THR A 67 31.54 -43.10 -18.90
C THR A 67 30.08 -42.85 -19.30
N ALA A 68 29.19 -43.68 -18.80
CA ALA A 68 27.76 -43.64 -19.09
C ALA A 68 27.10 -42.33 -18.68
N ALA A 69 26.04 -41.91 -19.38
CA ALA A 69 25.29 -40.67 -19.08
C ALA A 69 24.77 -40.59 -17.61
N ALA A 70 24.36 -41.75 -17.06
CA ALA A 70 23.83 -41.83 -15.70
C ALA A 70 24.86 -41.43 -14.61
N ASN A 71 26.13 -41.56 -14.89
CA ASN A 71 27.21 -41.17 -13.96
C ASN A 71 27.23 -39.65 -13.68
N ALA A 72 26.66 -38.85 -14.53
CA ALA A 72 26.60 -37.38 -14.30
C ALA A 72 25.47 -36.95 -13.36
N VAL A 73 24.63 -37.87 -12.83
CA VAL A 73 23.56 -37.59 -11.89
C VAL A 73 23.47 -38.61 -10.76
N ASP A 74 24.52 -39.41 -10.54
CA ASP A 74 24.54 -40.46 -9.55
C ASP A 74 24.95 -39.99 -8.13
N GLY A 75 25.41 -38.73 -8.01
CA GLY A 75 25.89 -38.13 -6.77
C GLY A 75 27.31 -38.60 -6.35
N ASN A 76 28.05 -39.22 -7.24
CA ASN A 76 29.38 -39.78 -6.99
C ASN A 76 30.45 -39.01 -7.81
N ALA A 77 31.17 -38.11 -7.16
CA ALA A 77 32.22 -37.33 -7.78
C ALA A 77 33.43 -38.17 -8.31
N GLY A 78 33.43 -39.49 -8.14
CA GLY A 78 34.42 -40.41 -8.69
C GLY A 78 33.98 -41.07 -10.00
N THR A 79 32.77 -40.86 -10.46
CA THR A 79 32.21 -41.34 -11.74
C THR A 79 31.85 -40.17 -12.63
N ARG A 80 31.90 -40.37 -13.97
CA ARG A 80 31.65 -39.25 -14.90
C ARG A 80 30.94 -39.72 -16.17
N TRP A 81 30.19 -38.82 -16.80
CA TRP A 81 29.85 -38.96 -18.22
C TRP A 81 30.98 -38.35 -19.08
N SER A 82 31.25 -38.96 -20.23
CA SER A 82 32.06 -38.37 -21.28
C SER A 82 31.47 -38.64 -22.65
N SER A 83 31.46 -37.64 -23.54
CA SER A 83 30.95 -37.75 -24.89
C SER A 83 32.00 -38.24 -25.89
N ALA A 84 31.58 -38.56 -27.12
CA ALA A 84 32.45 -38.64 -28.31
C ALA A 84 33.19 -37.30 -28.53
N PHE A 85 34.37 -37.36 -29.18
CA PHE A 85 35.25 -36.22 -29.41
C PHE A 85 34.85 -35.36 -30.60
N SER A 86 33.60 -34.92 -30.66
CA SER A 86 33.01 -34.10 -31.71
C SER A 86 32.04 -33.05 -31.18
N ASP A 87 31.76 -32.01 -31.95
CA ASP A 87 30.80 -30.97 -31.67
C ASP A 87 29.69 -31.03 -32.69
N PRO A 88 28.44 -30.77 -32.28
CA PRO A 88 27.93 -30.59 -30.91
C PRO A 88 27.69 -31.94 -30.21
N GLN A 89 27.66 -31.94 -28.86
CA GLN A 89 27.23 -33.05 -28.02
C GLN A 89 26.31 -32.55 -26.92
N TRP A 90 25.40 -33.38 -26.46
CA TRP A 90 24.49 -33.01 -25.37
C TRP A 90 24.26 -34.15 -24.36
N ILE A 91 23.88 -33.74 -23.17
CA ILE A 91 23.36 -34.63 -22.13
C ILE A 91 22.10 -34.01 -21.56
N GLN A 92 21.03 -34.80 -21.38
CA GLN A 92 19.75 -34.33 -20.86
C GLN A 92 19.22 -35.23 -19.75
N VAL A 93 18.61 -34.59 -18.75
CA VAL A 93 17.96 -35.23 -17.61
C VAL A 93 16.45 -35.17 -17.78
N ASP A 94 15.73 -36.27 -17.53
CA ASP A 94 14.25 -36.29 -17.42
C ASP A 94 13.87 -36.18 -15.94
N LEU A 95 13.35 -35.02 -15.54
CA LEU A 95 12.92 -34.75 -14.16
C LEU A 95 11.63 -35.49 -13.77
N GLY A 96 10.96 -36.13 -14.76
CA GLY A 96 9.71 -36.89 -14.57
C GLY A 96 8.44 -36.10 -14.69
N ALA A 97 8.47 -34.79 -14.40
CA ALA A 97 7.38 -33.85 -14.54
C ALA A 97 7.89 -32.47 -14.97
N THR A 98 7.01 -31.60 -15.49
CA THR A 98 7.33 -30.20 -15.71
C THR A 98 7.44 -29.49 -14.37
N VAL A 99 8.63 -28.99 -14.03
CA VAL A 99 8.94 -28.29 -12.77
C VAL A 99 9.62 -26.97 -13.06
N ALA A 100 9.49 -26.02 -12.18
CA ALA A 100 10.26 -24.77 -12.21
C ALA A 100 11.70 -25.05 -11.80
N ILE A 101 12.66 -24.44 -12.51
CA ILE A 101 14.11 -24.62 -12.32
C ILE A 101 14.72 -23.27 -12.04
N ASP A 102 15.56 -23.16 -11.02
CA ASP A 102 16.23 -21.90 -10.62
C ASP A 102 17.75 -21.97 -10.71
N GLN A 103 18.35 -23.17 -10.65
CA GLN A 103 19.80 -23.30 -10.75
C GLN A 103 20.20 -24.61 -11.45
N VAL A 104 21.29 -24.54 -12.19
CA VAL A 104 22.01 -25.67 -12.73
C VAL A 104 23.49 -25.61 -12.30
N VAL A 105 24.03 -26.72 -11.80
CA VAL A 105 25.44 -26.82 -11.49
C VAL A 105 26.07 -27.90 -12.39
N LEU A 106 27.12 -27.51 -13.14
CA LEU A 106 27.93 -28.40 -13.95
C LEU A 106 29.31 -28.58 -13.28
N ASN A 107 29.62 -29.78 -12.85
CA ASN A 107 30.95 -30.10 -12.33
C ASN A 107 31.75 -30.77 -13.45
N TRP A 108 32.58 -30.00 -14.13
CA TRP A 108 33.36 -30.43 -15.25
C TRP A 108 34.60 -31.26 -14.80
N GLU A 109 34.90 -32.27 -15.57
CA GLU A 109 36.21 -32.90 -15.60
C GLU A 109 37.19 -32.05 -16.44
N GLY A 110 38.44 -32.44 -16.62
CA GLY A 110 39.41 -31.68 -17.40
C GLY A 110 39.01 -31.44 -18.87
N ALA A 111 38.07 -32.21 -19.40
CA ALA A 111 37.52 -32.07 -20.77
C ALA A 111 36.15 -31.33 -20.71
N TYR A 112 36.22 -30.03 -20.74
CA TYR A 112 35.05 -29.16 -20.57
C TYR A 112 34.58 -28.45 -21.86
N ALA A 113 33.44 -27.81 -21.80
CA ALA A 113 32.88 -27.01 -22.87
C ALA A 113 33.38 -25.56 -22.82
N ARG A 114 34.00 -25.06 -23.89
CA ARG A 114 34.25 -23.63 -24.08
C ARG A 114 32.98 -22.85 -24.42
N ALA A 115 32.12 -23.45 -25.28
CA ALA A 115 30.80 -22.88 -25.55
C ALA A 115 29.72 -23.93 -25.31
N TYR A 116 28.68 -23.55 -24.55
CA TYR A 116 27.55 -24.42 -24.27
C TYR A 116 26.28 -23.64 -23.92
N GLN A 117 25.18 -24.34 -23.91
CA GLN A 117 23.85 -23.84 -23.57
C GLN A 117 23.20 -24.77 -22.54
N ILE A 118 22.44 -24.19 -21.60
CA ILE A 118 21.44 -24.93 -20.81
C ILE A 118 20.08 -24.69 -21.46
N GLN A 119 19.38 -25.76 -21.73
CA GLN A 119 18.12 -25.75 -22.46
C GLN A 119 17.08 -26.55 -21.69
N ILE A 120 15.82 -26.07 -21.74
CA ILE A 120 14.68 -26.75 -21.13
C ILE A 120 13.61 -27.06 -22.17
N SER A 121 12.84 -28.13 -21.91
CA SER A 121 11.69 -28.52 -22.73
C SER A 121 10.67 -29.33 -21.92
N THR A 122 9.42 -29.30 -22.35
CA THR A 122 8.39 -30.21 -21.84
C THR A 122 8.40 -31.57 -22.55
N SER A 123 9.14 -31.71 -23.67
CA SER A 123 9.27 -32.94 -24.47
C SER A 123 10.73 -33.35 -24.65
N ALA A 124 11.01 -34.67 -24.65
CA ALA A 124 12.35 -35.21 -24.79
C ALA A 124 13.04 -34.81 -26.12
N THR A 125 12.27 -34.49 -27.13
CA THR A 125 12.78 -34.12 -28.48
C THR A 125 12.71 -32.63 -28.78
N GLY A 126 12.28 -31.80 -27.81
CA GLY A 126 12.06 -30.34 -27.98
C GLY A 126 10.61 -30.01 -28.40
N PRO A 127 10.33 -28.75 -28.70
CA PRO A 127 11.30 -27.67 -28.89
C PRO A 127 12.06 -27.28 -27.61
N TRP A 128 13.30 -26.82 -27.79
CA TRP A 128 14.22 -26.46 -26.73
C TRP A 128 14.27 -24.95 -26.55
N THR A 129 14.12 -24.47 -25.32
CA THR A 129 14.29 -23.06 -24.92
C THR A 129 15.62 -22.90 -24.22
N ASN A 130 16.48 -21.99 -24.71
CA ASN A 130 17.73 -21.65 -24.04
C ASN A 130 17.44 -20.80 -22.80
N VAL A 131 17.91 -21.25 -21.64
CA VAL A 131 17.84 -20.51 -20.36
C VAL A 131 19.19 -20.00 -19.90
N TYR A 132 20.28 -20.49 -20.50
CA TYR A 132 21.63 -19.98 -20.30
C TYR A 132 22.50 -20.28 -21.54
N SER A 133 23.47 -19.42 -21.83
CA SER A 133 24.47 -19.62 -22.89
C SER A 133 25.78 -18.95 -22.54
N THR A 134 26.92 -19.64 -22.85
CA THR A 134 28.24 -19.07 -22.76
C THR A 134 29.10 -19.47 -23.96
N THR A 135 30.13 -18.66 -24.27
CA THR A 135 31.19 -18.93 -25.26
C THR A 135 32.60 -18.86 -24.64
N THR A 136 32.63 -18.68 -23.31
CA THR A 136 33.85 -18.45 -22.56
C THR A 136 34.01 -19.39 -21.34
N GLY A 137 33.40 -20.59 -21.43
CA GLY A 137 33.53 -21.59 -20.36
C GLY A 137 35.00 -21.92 -20.07
N ASP A 138 35.35 -22.05 -18.80
CA ASP A 138 36.70 -22.23 -18.28
C ASP A 138 36.87 -23.54 -17.49
N GLY A 139 35.81 -24.36 -17.41
CA GLY A 139 35.81 -25.64 -16.69
C GLY A 139 35.64 -25.51 -15.17
N GLY A 140 35.99 -26.54 -14.41
CA GLY A 140 35.76 -26.55 -12.96
C GLY A 140 34.31 -26.74 -12.61
N VAL A 141 33.76 -25.86 -11.76
CA VAL A 141 32.36 -25.92 -11.33
C VAL A 141 31.61 -24.67 -11.78
N ASP A 142 30.68 -24.82 -12.71
CA ASP A 142 29.79 -23.75 -13.15
C ASP A 142 28.52 -23.78 -12.32
N THR A 143 28.24 -22.74 -11.55
CA THR A 143 26.97 -22.56 -10.83
C THR A 143 26.14 -21.50 -11.56
N LEU A 144 25.09 -21.95 -12.24
CA LEU A 144 24.34 -21.18 -13.21
C LEU A 144 22.93 -20.88 -12.65
N ALA A 145 22.64 -19.62 -12.39
CA ALA A 145 21.27 -19.21 -12.13
C ALA A 145 20.48 -19.22 -13.43
N VAL A 146 19.39 -19.96 -13.48
CA VAL A 146 18.50 -20.12 -14.63
C VAL A 146 17.07 -19.90 -14.19
N ALA A 147 16.20 -19.49 -15.11
CA ALA A 147 14.77 -19.32 -14.83
C ALA A 147 13.95 -19.93 -15.95
N GLY A 148 13.11 -20.88 -15.56
CA GLY A 148 12.21 -21.51 -16.53
C GLY A 148 11.49 -22.74 -15.96
N SER A 149 10.58 -23.31 -16.73
CA SER A 149 9.87 -24.55 -16.37
C SER A 149 10.01 -25.59 -17.47
N GLY A 150 10.39 -26.81 -17.13
CA GLY A 150 10.54 -27.89 -18.07
C GLY A 150 10.57 -29.26 -17.38
N ARG A 151 10.25 -30.30 -18.14
CA ARG A 151 10.47 -31.69 -17.68
C ARG A 151 11.87 -32.18 -18.03
N TYR A 152 12.42 -31.69 -19.13
CA TYR A 152 13.75 -32.08 -19.61
C TYR A 152 14.69 -30.88 -19.50
N VAL A 153 15.87 -31.09 -18.93
CA VAL A 153 16.96 -30.12 -18.85
C VAL A 153 18.16 -30.68 -19.58
N ARG A 154 18.71 -29.90 -20.51
CA ARG A 154 19.83 -30.32 -21.36
C ARG A 154 21.00 -29.34 -21.28
N MET A 155 22.19 -29.86 -21.07
CA MET A 155 23.43 -29.19 -21.43
C MET A 155 23.76 -29.53 -22.87
N ASN A 156 23.87 -28.54 -23.74
CA ASN A 156 24.23 -28.66 -25.15
C ASN A 156 25.59 -27.98 -25.40
N GLY A 157 26.66 -28.76 -25.48
CA GLY A 157 27.99 -28.28 -25.80
C GLY A 157 28.16 -28.06 -27.30
N THR A 158 28.53 -26.84 -27.67
CA THR A 158 28.69 -26.42 -29.06
C THR A 158 30.16 -26.25 -29.48
N GLN A 159 31.07 -26.10 -28.51
CA GLN A 159 32.51 -26.03 -28.74
C GLN A 159 33.27 -26.59 -27.53
N ARG A 160 34.08 -27.59 -27.77
CA ARG A 160 35.01 -28.18 -26.78
C ARG A 160 36.18 -27.25 -26.50
N ALA A 161 36.65 -27.25 -25.25
CA ALA A 161 37.88 -26.55 -24.86
C ALA A 161 39.16 -27.33 -25.12
N THR A 162 39.04 -28.66 -25.23
CA THR A 162 40.16 -29.60 -25.37
C THR A 162 39.99 -30.51 -26.59
N GLY A 163 41.00 -31.34 -26.89
CA GLY A 163 40.92 -32.36 -27.92
C GLY A 163 40.04 -33.56 -27.57
N TYR A 164 39.61 -33.69 -26.33
CA TYR A 164 38.74 -34.74 -25.83
C TYR A 164 37.24 -34.34 -25.96
N GLY A 165 36.31 -35.20 -25.54
CA GLY A 165 34.88 -34.94 -25.52
C GLY A 165 34.47 -33.98 -24.41
N TYR A 166 33.15 -33.82 -24.20
CA TYR A 166 32.64 -33.15 -23.00
C TYR A 166 32.55 -34.15 -21.87
N SER A 167 33.01 -33.77 -20.67
CA SER A 167 33.08 -34.67 -19.53
C SER A 167 32.59 -33.97 -18.24
N LEU A 168 31.57 -34.56 -17.61
CA LEU A 168 30.97 -34.06 -16.38
C LEU A 168 31.06 -35.12 -15.28
N TRP A 169 31.61 -34.75 -14.12
CA TRP A 169 31.43 -35.50 -12.86
C TRP A 169 30.00 -35.47 -12.40
N GLU A 170 29.40 -34.27 -12.41
CA GLU A 170 28.00 -34.09 -11.99
C GLU A 170 27.26 -33.04 -12.85
N PHE A 171 26.01 -33.31 -13.17
CA PHE A 171 25.03 -32.40 -13.75
C PHE A 171 23.86 -32.28 -12.80
N GLN A 172 23.88 -31.27 -11.97
CA GLN A 172 22.89 -31.02 -10.94
C GLN A 172 21.87 -29.97 -11.41
N VAL A 173 20.60 -30.29 -11.25
CA VAL A 173 19.49 -29.37 -11.53
C VAL A 173 18.74 -29.17 -10.22
N PHE A 174 18.56 -27.92 -9.85
CA PHE A 174 17.84 -27.53 -8.66
C PHE A 174 16.49 -26.95 -9.07
N GLY A 175 15.40 -27.44 -8.49
CA GLY A 175 14.08 -26.88 -8.65
C GLY A 175 14.02 -25.52 -7.99
N ALA A 176 13.24 -24.59 -8.56
CA ALA A 176 12.78 -23.45 -7.79
C ALA A 176 12.08 -24.07 -6.57
N GLY A 177 12.63 -23.84 -5.37
CA GLY A 177 12.17 -24.54 -4.20
C GLY A 177 10.65 -24.43 -4.15
N ASP A 178 9.96 -25.55 -4.24
CA ASP A 178 8.59 -25.57 -3.77
C ASP A 178 8.65 -24.96 -2.38
N PRO A 179 7.82 -23.94 -2.08
CA PRO A 179 7.70 -23.52 -0.70
C PRO A 179 7.49 -24.81 0.11
N PRO A 180 8.20 -25.02 1.24
CA PRO A 180 8.08 -26.23 2.02
C PRO A 180 6.60 -26.56 2.16
N PRO A 181 6.16 -27.82 1.99
CA PRO A 181 4.75 -28.18 1.96
C PRO A 181 4.07 -27.45 3.11
N PRO A 182 3.01 -26.68 2.86
CA PRO A 182 2.49 -25.74 3.83
C PRO A 182 2.30 -26.47 5.17
N THR A 183 3.01 -26.02 6.20
CA THR A 183 2.91 -26.61 7.53
C THR A 183 1.46 -26.50 7.93
N CYS A 184 0.84 -27.64 8.19
CA CYS A 184 -0.57 -27.72 8.50
C CYS A 184 -0.85 -26.91 9.78
N ASN A 185 -1.63 -25.86 9.70
CA ASN A 185 -2.04 -25.09 10.87
C ASN A 185 -3.12 -25.85 11.62
N THR A 186 -2.70 -26.73 12.52
CA THR A 186 -3.62 -27.55 13.32
C THR A 186 -4.36 -26.76 14.42
N ALA A 187 -3.96 -25.51 14.68
CA ALA A 187 -4.61 -24.66 15.67
C ALA A 187 -5.82 -23.90 15.11
N VAL A 188 -6.00 -23.84 13.79
CA VAL A 188 -7.10 -23.11 13.14
C VAL A 188 -7.98 -24.09 12.36
N ASN A 189 -9.25 -24.20 12.77
CA ASN A 189 -10.28 -24.89 12.00
C ASN A 189 -10.91 -23.90 11.00
N ALA A 190 -10.53 -24.01 9.72
CA ALA A 190 -11.03 -23.15 8.65
C ALA A 190 -12.52 -23.38 8.33
N ALA A 191 -13.10 -24.49 8.78
CA ALA A 191 -14.51 -24.84 8.59
C ALA A 191 -15.43 -24.29 9.69
N LEU A 192 -14.87 -23.77 10.80
CA LEU A 192 -15.64 -23.35 11.96
C LEU A 192 -16.66 -22.25 11.62
N ASN A 193 -17.95 -22.50 11.90
CA ASN A 193 -19.09 -21.61 11.65
C ASN A 193 -19.23 -21.15 10.18
N LYS A 194 -18.72 -21.96 9.24
CA LYS A 194 -18.83 -21.68 7.81
C LYS A 194 -20.15 -22.20 7.23
N PRO A 195 -20.63 -21.60 6.12
CA PRO A 195 -21.80 -22.10 5.40
C PRO A 195 -21.64 -23.56 5.03
N SER A 196 -22.64 -24.38 5.34
CA SER A 196 -22.58 -25.80 5.13
C SER A 196 -23.89 -26.34 4.54
N SER A 197 -23.81 -27.49 3.90
CA SER A 197 -24.97 -28.20 3.36
C SER A 197 -24.74 -29.72 3.42
N ALA A 198 -25.82 -30.49 3.33
CA ALA A 198 -25.74 -31.92 3.35
C ALA A 198 -26.77 -32.52 2.37
N SER A 199 -26.54 -33.80 1.98
CA SER A 199 -27.47 -34.54 1.15
C SER A 199 -28.82 -34.80 1.83
N SER A 200 -28.80 -34.92 3.15
CA SER A 200 -29.99 -35.11 4.00
C SER A 200 -29.69 -34.76 5.45
N THR A 201 -30.75 -34.62 6.24
CA THR A 201 -30.68 -34.55 7.71
C THR A 201 -31.67 -35.57 8.28
N GLU A 202 -31.31 -36.16 9.42
CA GLU A 202 -32.19 -37.10 10.12
C GLU A 202 -33.48 -36.41 10.58
N ASN A 203 -33.33 -35.23 11.14
CA ASN A 203 -34.43 -34.40 11.61
C ASN A 203 -33.99 -32.93 11.74
N GLY A 204 -34.90 -32.02 12.11
CA GLY A 204 -34.60 -30.58 12.23
C GLY A 204 -33.61 -30.21 13.34
N GLY A 205 -33.30 -31.13 14.27
CA GLY A 205 -32.30 -30.94 15.33
C GLY A 205 -30.88 -31.36 14.97
N THR A 206 -30.67 -31.92 13.76
CA THR A 206 -29.37 -32.44 13.30
C THR A 206 -28.92 -31.81 11.97
N PRO A 207 -28.93 -30.47 11.82
CA PRO A 207 -28.60 -29.80 10.57
C PRO A 207 -27.11 -29.90 10.23
N ALA A 208 -26.77 -29.69 8.98
CA ALA A 208 -25.37 -29.72 8.50
C ALA A 208 -24.45 -28.78 9.31
N ALA A 209 -24.94 -27.61 9.72
CA ALA A 209 -24.16 -26.62 10.47
C ALA A 209 -23.64 -27.14 11.81
N SER A 210 -24.35 -28.12 12.42
CA SER A 210 -23.92 -28.70 13.69
C SER A 210 -22.70 -29.62 13.59
N ALA A 211 -22.21 -29.92 12.39
CA ALA A 211 -20.91 -30.57 12.21
C ALA A 211 -19.75 -29.56 12.16
N PHE A 212 -20.02 -28.24 12.18
CA PHE A 212 -19.02 -27.18 11.99
C PHE A 212 -19.09 -26.09 13.07
N ASP A 213 -19.72 -26.37 14.22
CA ASP A 213 -19.90 -25.39 15.31
C ASP A 213 -18.92 -25.63 16.49
N ALA A 214 -18.03 -26.60 16.37
CA ALA A 214 -17.09 -27.06 17.40
C ALA A 214 -17.75 -27.48 18.73
N SER A 215 -19.04 -27.82 18.73
CA SER A 215 -19.78 -28.29 19.88
C SER A 215 -19.64 -29.79 19.96
N THR A 216 -19.48 -30.34 21.17
CA THR A 216 -19.50 -31.79 21.44
C THR A 216 -20.90 -32.28 21.83
N THR A 217 -21.90 -31.40 21.78
CA THR A 217 -23.28 -31.69 22.20
C THR A 217 -24.30 -31.53 21.08
N THR A 218 -23.92 -30.94 19.97
CA THR A 218 -24.67 -30.80 18.74
C THR A 218 -24.03 -31.64 17.64
N ARG A 219 -24.83 -32.17 16.71
CA ARG A 219 -24.31 -33.04 15.64
C ARG A 219 -25.11 -32.88 14.34
N TRP A 220 -24.47 -33.13 13.21
CA TRP A 220 -25.16 -33.47 12.00
C TRP A 220 -25.45 -34.97 11.97
N ALA A 221 -26.62 -35.36 11.50
CA ALA A 221 -26.94 -36.74 11.18
C ALA A 221 -27.71 -36.83 9.87
N SER A 222 -27.39 -37.81 9.04
CA SER A 222 -28.05 -38.04 7.75
C SER A 222 -29.26 -38.99 7.88
N ALA A 223 -30.06 -39.07 6.81
CA ALA A 223 -30.98 -40.19 6.62
C ALA A 223 -30.22 -41.54 6.61
N PRO A 224 -30.88 -42.66 7.06
CA PRO A 224 -30.25 -43.99 7.15
C PRO A 224 -30.18 -44.69 5.77
N SER A 225 -29.49 -44.08 4.81
CA SER A 225 -29.25 -44.59 3.44
C SER A 225 -27.85 -44.26 2.93
N ASP A 226 -27.41 -44.99 1.93
CA ASP A 226 -26.13 -44.79 1.24
C ASP A 226 -26.34 -44.40 -0.23
N PRO A 227 -25.55 -43.47 -0.82
CA PRO A 227 -24.56 -42.62 -0.16
C PRO A 227 -25.17 -41.38 0.50
N GLN A 228 -24.45 -40.79 1.45
CA GLN A 228 -24.77 -39.47 2.03
C GLN A 228 -23.51 -38.61 2.13
N TRP A 229 -23.69 -37.28 2.14
CA TRP A 229 -22.58 -36.38 2.27
C TRP A 229 -22.94 -35.14 3.13
N VAL A 230 -21.91 -34.55 3.72
CA VAL A 230 -21.95 -33.21 4.33
C VAL A 230 -20.74 -32.40 3.85
N GLN A 231 -20.96 -31.12 3.52
CA GLN A 231 -19.92 -30.24 2.97
C GLN A 231 -19.95 -28.86 3.61
N VAL A 232 -18.78 -28.20 3.55
CA VAL A 232 -18.56 -26.84 4.03
C VAL A 232 -17.98 -25.98 2.92
N ASP A 233 -18.37 -24.69 2.87
CA ASP A 233 -17.80 -23.65 2.03
C ASP A 233 -16.76 -22.86 2.83
N LEU A 234 -15.47 -23.01 2.56
CA LEU A 234 -14.39 -22.30 3.23
C LEU A 234 -14.32 -20.82 2.85
N GLY A 235 -15.11 -20.39 1.85
CA GLY A 235 -15.21 -18.99 1.38
C GLY A 235 -14.24 -18.65 0.22
N SER A 236 -13.12 -19.35 0.13
CA SER A 236 -12.14 -19.25 -0.97
C SER A 236 -11.39 -20.57 -1.11
N THR A 237 -10.73 -20.78 -2.26
CA THR A 237 -9.83 -21.92 -2.45
C THR A 237 -8.71 -21.87 -1.43
N GLN A 238 -8.55 -22.96 -0.65
CA GLN A 238 -7.56 -23.11 0.41
C GLN A 238 -6.71 -24.36 0.12
N SER A 239 -5.45 -24.35 0.56
CA SER A 239 -4.60 -25.54 0.59
C SER A 239 -4.97 -26.38 1.81
N ILE A 240 -5.56 -27.56 1.60
CA ILE A 240 -6.07 -28.42 2.67
C ILE A 240 -4.98 -29.42 3.05
N CYS A 241 -4.64 -29.48 4.33
CA CYS A 241 -3.52 -30.32 4.84
C CYS A 241 -3.95 -31.35 5.88
N ARG A 242 -5.07 -31.12 6.55
CA ARG A 242 -5.61 -32.05 7.57
C ARG A 242 -7.12 -31.92 7.64
N VAL A 243 -7.79 -33.04 7.87
CA VAL A 243 -9.22 -33.12 8.19
C VAL A 243 -9.39 -33.95 9.46
N VAL A 244 -10.27 -33.48 10.36
CA VAL A 244 -10.66 -34.26 11.56
C VAL A 244 -12.15 -34.50 11.51
N LEU A 245 -12.55 -35.75 11.60
CA LEU A 245 -13.95 -36.17 11.68
C LEU A 245 -14.18 -36.76 13.06
N SER A 246 -15.01 -36.13 13.87
CA SER A 246 -15.43 -36.63 15.17
C SER A 246 -16.80 -37.30 15.02
N TRP A 247 -16.79 -38.63 14.90
CA TRP A 247 -18.00 -39.39 14.70
C TRP A 247 -18.81 -39.52 16.01
N GLU A 248 -20.10 -39.49 15.85
CA GLU A 248 -21.03 -40.05 16.84
C GLU A 248 -21.06 -41.60 16.72
N ALA A 249 -21.83 -42.32 17.49
CA ALA A 249 -21.89 -43.77 17.38
C ALA A 249 -22.30 -44.30 15.98
N ALA A 250 -22.95 -43.48 15.18
CA ALA A 250 -23.36 -43.78 13.80
C ALA A 250 -22.32 -43.25 12.80
N TYR A 251 -21.35 -44.06 12.48
CA TYR A 251 -20.17 -43.67 11.69
C TYR A 251 -20.16 -44.24 10.26
N GLY A 252 -19.25 -43.70 9.44
CA GLY A 252 -18.97 -44.23 8.10
C GLY A 252 -17.92 -45.34 8.11
N ARG A 253 -18.29 -46.54 7.68
CA ARG A 253 -17.34 -47.66 7.46
C ARG A 253 -16.53 -47.46 6.19
N SER A 254 -17.23 -47.05 5.14
CA SER A 254 -16.56 -46.60 3.92
C SER A 254 -16.93 -45.15 3.62
N TYR A 255 -15.94 -44.30 3.50
CA TYR A 255 -16.15 -42.90 3.18
C TYR A 255 -14.96 -42.28 2.45
N GLN A 256 -15.20 -41.11 1.85
CA GLN A 256 -14.23 -40.28 1.16
C GLN A 256 -14.26 -38.85 1.74
N VAL A 257 -13.10 -38.24 1.82
CA VAL A 257 -12.97 -36.77 1.97
C VAL A 257 -12.56 -36.20 0.64
N GLN A 258 -13.27 -35.16 0.17
CA GLN A 258 -13.12 -34.60 -1.17
C GLN A 258 -13.07 -33.09 -1.13
N SER A 259 -12.38 -32.48 -2.09
CA SER A 259 -12.37 -31.03 -2.29
C SER A 259 -12.82 -30.62 -3.69
N SER A 260 -13.31 -29.39 -3.83
CA SER A 260 -13.70 -28.77 -5.10
C SER A 260 -13.70 -27.26 -4.99
N ASP A 261 -13.58 -26.55 -6.10
CA ASP A 261 -13.81 -25.10 -6.16
C ASP A 261 -15.27 -24.74 -6.48
N SER A 262 -16.11 -25.73 -6.72
CA SER A 262 -17.56 -25.59 -6.97
C SER A 262 -18.39 -26.43 -6.00
N PRO A 263 -19.55 -25.95 -5.52
CA PRO A 263 -20.41 -26.70 -4.59
C PRO A 263 -20.98 -27.99 -5.19
N THR A 264 -20.95 -28.12 -6.51
CA THR A 264 -21.47 -29.30 -7.24
C THR A 264 -20.37 -30.18 -7.82
N GLY A 265 -19.08 -29.84 -7.61
CA GLY A 265 -17.94 -30.54 -8.21
C GLY A 265 -17.49 -29.94 -9.57
N PRO A 266 -16.54 -30.55 -10.26
CA PRO A 266 -16.00 -31.89 -10.00
C PRO A 266 -15.25 -31.99 -8.67
N TRP A 267 -15.31 -33.20 -8.04
CA TRP A 267 -14.73 -33.48 -6.74
C TRP A 267 -13.42 -34.24 -6.88
N THR A 268 -12.38 -33.77 -6.21
CA THR A 268 -11.08 -34.44 -6.12
C THR A 268 -10.99 -35.17 -4.78
N ASN A 269 -10.66 -36.47 -4.79
CA ASN A 269 -10.48 -37.23 -3.58
C ASN A 269 -9.19 -36.82 -2.88
N LEU A 270 -9.31 -36.47 -1.59
CA LEU A 270 -8.20 -36.23 -0.67
C LEU A 270 -7.88 -37.45 0.18
N PHE A 271 -8.91 -38.23 0.56
CA PHE A 271 -8.81 -39.43 1.38
C PHE A 271 -9.93 -40.42 1.06
N THR A 272 -9.63 -41.70 1.19
CA THR A 272 -10.60 -42.77 1.04
C THR A 272 -10.30 -43.91 2.05
N THR A 273 -11.33 -44.41 2.69
CA THR A 273 -11.25 -45.61 3.53
C THR A 273 -12.44 -46.56 3.31
N THR A 274 -12.23 -47.82 3.56
CA THR A 274 -13.27 -48.89 3.59
C THR A 274 -13.32 -49.59 4.95
N THR A 275 -12.54 -49.11 5.90
CA THR A 275 -12.33 -49.74 7.21
C THR A 275 -12.52 -48.78 8.38
N GLY A 276 -13.33 -47.71 8.20
CA GLY A 276 -13.64 -46.78 9.27
C GLY A 276 -14.29 -47.46 10.45
N ASP A 277 -13.91 -47.11 11.66
CA ASP A 277 -14.29 -47.73 12.93
C ASP A 277 -14.98 -46.78 13.91
N GLY A 278 -15.20 -45.50 13.48
CA GLY A 278 -15.82 -44.45 14.29
C GLY A 278 -14.80 -43.71 15.18
N GLY A 279 -15.30 -43.01 16.22
CA GLY A 279 -14.46 -42.22 17.10
C GLY A 279 -13.94 -40.92 16.43
N VAL A 280 -12.64 -40.68 16.47
CA VAL A 280 -12.03 -39.47 15.88
C VAL A 280 -11.01 -39.86 14.82
N ASP A 281 -11.35 -39.61 13.58
CA ASP A 281 -10.41 -39.75 12.45
C ASP A 281 -9.62 -38.49 12.24
N THR A 282 -8.30 -38.57 12.39
CA THR A 282 -7.36 -37.49 12.09
C THR A 282 -6.63 -37.81 10.81
N LEU A 283 -7.01 -37.14 9.73
CA LEU A 283 -6.60 -37.47 8.37
C LEU A 283 -5.59 -36.40 7.88
N THR A 284 -4.34 -36.82 7.67
CA THR A 284 -3.38 -35.97 6.92
C THR A 284 -3.70 -36.09 5.43
N VAL A 285 -4.02 -34.97 4.80
CA VAL A 285 -4.41 -34.90 3.39
C VAL A 285 -3.62 -33.84 2.67
N THR A 286 -3.54 -33.93 1.34
CA THR A 286 -2.91 -32.89 0.50
C THR A 286 -3.81 -32.59 -0.67
N GLY A 287 -4.23 -31.33 -0.80
CA GLY A 287 -5.05 -30.86 -1.90
C GLY A 287 -5.48 -29.43 -1.72
N SER A 288 -6.31 -28.93 -2.63
CA SER A 288 -6.84 -27.58 -2.55
C SER A 288 -8.31 -27.56 -2.97
N GLY A 289 -9.06 -26.58 -2.46
CA GLY A 289 -10.44 -26.33 -2.87
C GLY A 289 -11.14 -25.36 -1.93
N ARG A 290 -12.20 -24.75 -2.43
CA ARG A 290 -13.10 -23.90 -1.64
C ARG A 290 -14.11 -24.72 -0.83
N TYR A 291 -14.56 -25.84 -1.39
CA TYR A 291 -15.51 -26.75 -0.75
C TYR A 291 -14.80 -28.01 -0.33
N VAL A 292 -15.09 -28.44 0.89
CA VAL A 292 -14.63 -29.73 1.43
C VAL A 292 -15.83 -30.54 1.88
N ARG A 293 -15.89 -31.82 1.47
CA ARG A 293 -16.97 -32.70 1.89
C ARG A 293 -16.48 -34.07 2.33
N MET A 294 -17.19 -34.64 3.27
CA MET A 294 -17.19 -36.05 3.56
C MET A 294 -18.35 -36.73 2.81
N THR A 295 -18.08 -37.81 2.09
CA THR A 295 -19.07 -38.63 1.39
C THR A 295 -18.98 -40.06 1.93
N GLY A 296 -20.00 -40.47 2.67
CA GLY A 296 -20.14 -41.82 3.15
C GLY A 296 -20.80 -42.74 2.12
N THR A 297 -20.18 -43.87 1.84
CA THR A 297 -20.63 -44.85 0.85
C THR A 297 -21.10 -46.17 1.47
N VAL A 298 -20.65 -46.48 2.69
CA VAL A 298 -21.12 -47.62 3.49
C VAL A 298 -21.18 -47.22 4.96
N ARG A 299 -22.33 -47.31 5.58
CA ARG A 299 -22.54 -47.07 7.00
C ARG A 299 -21.93 -48.13 7.87
N GLY A 300 -21.40 -47.74 9.04
CA GLY A 300 -20.92 -48.71 10.07
C GLY A 300 -22.03 -49.30 10.94
N THR A 301 -23.20 -48.66 10.93
CA THR A 301 -24.37 -49.06 11.76
C THR A 301 -25.67 -49.05 10.94
N GLY A 302 -26.78 -49.45 11.54
CA GLY A 302 -28.10 -49.36 10.93
C GLY A 302 -28.67 -47.91 10.83
N TYR A 303 -28.05 -46.95 11.50
CA TYR A 303 -28.41 -45.52 11.48
C TYR A 303 -27.73 -44.77 10.31
N GLY A 304 -27.98 -43.47 10.17
CA GLY A 304 -27.31 -42.63 9.19
C GLY A 304 -25.86 -42.36 9.54
N TYR A 305 -25.21 -41.44 8.82
CA TYR A 305 -23.89 -40.91 9.20
C TYR A 305 -24.08 -39.75 10.19
N SER A 306 -23.28 -39.72 11.26
CA SER A 306 -23.42 -38.70 12.30
C SER A 306 -22.07 -38.18 12.76
N LEU A 307 -21.88 -36.84 12.70
CA LEU A 307 -20.67 -36.19 13.12
C LEU A 307 -20.97 -35.13 14.18
N TRP A 308 -20.23 -35.20 15.29
CA TRP A 308 -20.17 -34.16 16.30
C TRP A 308 -19.40 -32.94 15.77
N ASP A 309 -18.30 -33.21 15.03
CA ASP A 309 -17.44 -32.14 14.52
C ASP A 309 -16.72 -32.58 13.24
N PHE A 310 -16.56 -31.65 12.32
CA PHE A 310 -15.82 -31.83 11.07
C PHE A 310 -14.87 -30.62 10.90
N GLN A 311 -13.60 -30.81 11.24
CA GLN A 311 -12.60 -29.78 11.13
C GLN A 311 -11.84 -29.88 9.81
N VAL A 312 -11.53 -28.75 9.24
CA VAL A 312 -10.64 -28.61 8.08
C VAL A 312 -9.49 -27.70 8.47
N ASN A 313 -8.29 -28.25 8.54
CA ASN A 313 -7.09 -27.46 8.74
C ASN A 313 -6.46 -27.20 7.36
N VAL A 314 -6.15 -25.96 7.14
CA VAL A 314 -5.58 -25.52 5.88
C VAL A 314 -4.08 -25.31 6.03
N GLY A 315 -3.34 -25.69 5.01
CA GLY A 315 -1.92 -25.37 4.88
C GLY A 315 -1.82 -23.90 4.55
N GLY A 316 -1.49 -23.15 5.56
CA GLY A 316 -0.79 -21.90 5.44
C GLY A 316 0.44 -22.10 6.28
N THR A 317 1.55 -21.52 5.93
CA THR A 317 2.56 -21.22 6.93
C THR A 317 1.79 -20.55 8.05
N ALA A 318 1.72 -21.15 9.25
CA ALA A 318 1.44 -20.37 10.44
C ALA A 318 2.38 -19.16 10.29
N PRO A 319 1.87 -17.92 10.23
CA PRO A 319 2.77 -16.78 10.08
C PRO A 319 3.81 -16.99 11.17
N PRO A 320 5.12 -16.91 10.88
CA PRO A 320 6.12 -17.01 11.92
C PRO A 320 5.67 -16.01 12.98
N THR A 321 5.53 -16.43 14.21
CA THR A 321 5.04 -15.60 15.33
C THR A 321 5.95 -14.37 15.55
N THR A 322 7.10 -14.36 14.86
CA THR A 322 8.09 -13.29 14.87
C THR A 322 8.60 -13.03 13.46
N CYS A 323 8.76 -11.76 13.08
CA CYS A 323 9.42 -11.34 11.85
C CYS A 323 10.76 -12.06 11.69
N ALA A 324 11.01 -12.68 10.56
CA ALA A 324 12.34 -13.18 10.23
C ALA A 324 13.32 -12.00 10.32
N SER A 325 14.40 -12.15 11.09
CA SER A 325 15.34 -11.06 11.40
C SER A 325 15.77 -10.30 10.15
N GLN A 326 15.58 -8.99 10.17
CA GLN A 326 15.97 -8.05 9.13
C GLN A 326 17.27 -7.33 9.51
N PRO A 327 18.01 -6.74 8.56
CA PRO A 327 19.15 -5.89 8.89
C PRO A 327 18.75 -4.70 9.77
N THR A 328 19.46 -4.47 10.88
CA THR A 328 19.25 -3.31 11.76
C THR A 328 19.72 -1.99 11.13
N VAL A 329 20.56 -2.09 10.10
CA VAL A 329 20.98 -1.00 9.22
C VAL A 329 20.55 -1.35 7.79
N PRO A 330 19.30 -1.09 7.43
CA PRO A 330 18.77 -1.45 6.13
C PRO A 330 19.26 -0.49 5.04
N ASN A 331 19.23 -0.95 3.81
CA ASN A 331 19.33 -0.06 2.66
C ASN A 331 17.92 0.48 2.32
N PHE A 332 17.67 1.77 2.48
CA PHE A 332 16.36 2.40 2.17
C PHE A 332 16.15 2.74 0.68
N GLY A 333 17.15 2.56 -0.17
CA GLY A 333 17.05 2.82 -1.61
C GLY A 333 17.70 4.11 -2.07
N PRO A 334 17.79 4.30 -3.39
CA PRO A 334 18.56 5.39 -3.97
C PRO A 334 17.93 6.77 -3.75
N ASN A 335 16.64 6.84 -3.47
CA ASN A 335 15.90 8.09 -3.26
C ASN A 335 15.83 8.48 -1.78
N VAL A 336 16.60 7.84 -0.91
CA VAL A 336 16.75 8.21 0.49
C VAL A 336 18.16 8.76 0.70
N ARG A 337 18.25 10.02 1.09
CA ARG A 337 19.51 10.67 1.46
C ARG A 337 19.60 10.76 2.96
N ILE A 338 20.68 10.24 3.52
CA ILE A 338 20.93 10.21 4.97
C ILE A 338 22.15 11.10 5.25
N PHE A 339 21.94 12.10 6.09
CA PHE A 339 22.98 13.06 6.46
C PHE A 339 23.45 12.80 7.89
N GLU A 340 24.75 12.92 8.09
CA GLU A 340 25.43 12.75 9.38
C GLU A 340 26.10 14.06 9.77
N ASP A 341 26.18 14.34 11.07
CA ASP A 341 26.80 15.54 11.61
C ASP A 341 28.26 15.71 11.17
N SER A 342 28.94 14.62 10.84
CA SER A 342 30.30 14.63 10.26
C SER A 342 30.38 15.02 8.79
N THR A 343 29.22 15.08 8.07
CA THR A 343 29.19 15.51 6.67
C THR A 343 29.27 17.02 6.58
N PRO A 344 30.19 17.61 5.79
CA PRO A 344 30.25 19.06 5.65
C PRO A 344 28.93 19.66 5.19
N ASP A 345 28.45 20.73 5.87
CA ASP A 345 27.17 21.38 5.57
C ASP A 345 27.04 21.82 4.11
N ALA A 346 28.12 22.26 3.48
CA ALA A 346 28.14 22.61 2.06
C ALA A 346 27.81 21.41 1.15
N THR A 347 28.23 20.21 1.53
CA THR A 347 27.88 18.97 0.81
C THR A 347 26.41 18.61 1.01
N ILE A 348 25.94 18.74 2.24
CA ILE A 348 24.53 18.54 2.57
C ILE A 348 23.66 19.54 1.79
N GLN A 349 24.05 20.83 1.80
CA GLN A 349 23.32 21.89 1.08
C GLN A 349 23.26 21.62 -0.41
N THR A 350 24.35 21.18 -1.03
CA THR A 350 24.37 20.78 -2.45
C THR A 350 23.36 19.66 -2.71
N SER A 351 23.34 18.65 -1.85
CA SER A 351 22.41 17.52 -1.94
C SER A 351 20.94 17.92 -1.78
N LEU A 352 20.67 18.85 -0.84
CA LEU A 352 19.31 19.40 -0.65
C LEU A 352 18.85 20.17 -1.89
N ASN A 353 19.73 21.01 -2.45
CA ASN A 353 19.45 21.79 -3.65
C ASN A 353 19.16 20.89 -4.86
N GLU A 354 19.92 19.81 -5.05
CA GLU A 354 19.68 18.83 -6.13
C GLU A 354 18.29 18.19 -6.03
N VAL A 355 17.87 17.81 -4.82
CA VAL A 355 16.52 17.23 -4.62
C VAL A 355 15.46 18.28 -4.86
N PHE A 356 15.66 19.51 -4.33
CA PHE A 356 14.72 20.60 -4.55
C PHE A 356 14.55 20.92 -6.04
N GLU A 357 15.63 21.08 -6.80
CA GLU A 357 15.56 21.37 -8.24
C GLU A 357 14.82 20.29 -9.03
N ALA A 358 14.96 19.02 -8.63
CA ALA A 358 14.25 17.90 -9.24
C ALA A 358 12.77 17.79 -8.82
N GLN A 359 12.37 18.45 -7.73
CA GLN A 359 11.05 18.35 -7.10
C GLN A 359 10.39 19.72 -6.87
N LYS A 360 11.01 20.81 -7.33
CA LYS A 360 10.53 22.17 -7.07
C LYS A 360 9.08 22.38 -7.51
N SER A 361 8.44 23.39 -6.93
CA SER A 361 7.03 23.70 -7.15
C SER A 361 6.77 24.17 -8.58
N THR A 362 6.68 23.21 -9.52
CA THR A 362 6.25 23.40 -10.91
C THR A 362 5.25 22.33 -11.30
N GLN A 363 4.36 22.60 -12.23
CA GLN A 363 3.35 21.64 -12.67
C GLN A 363 3.96 20.34 -13.21
N ALA A 364 5.12 20.38 -13.84
CA ALA A 364 5.81 19.22 -14.38
C ALA A 364 6.24 18.22 -13.28
N HIS A 365 6.55 18.71 -12.07
CA HIS A 365 7.02 17.86 -10.97
C HIS A 365 5.89 17.38 -10.05
N GLN A 366 4.69 17.94 -10.16
CA GLN A 366 3.57 17.62 -9.29
C GLN A 366 3.13 16.17 -9.44
N PHE A 367 3.10 15.62 -10.68
CA PHE A 367 2.53 14.30 -11.00
C PHE A 367 3.53 13.29 -11.54
N HIS A 368 4.84 13.52 -11.44
CA HIS A 368 5.83 12.54 -11.86
C HIS A 368 6.07 11.43 -10.82
N ASP A 369 6.84 10.40 -11.18
CA ASP A 369 7.01 9.20 -10.35
C ASP A 369 8.12 9.32 -9.29
N ARG A 370 8.93 10.39 -9.33
CA ARG A 370 10.01 10.58 -8.36
C ARG A 370 9.46 10.84 -6.95
N ARG A 371 10.08 10.22 -5.96
CA ARG A 371 9.78 10.30 -4.53
C ARG A 371 11.11 10.39 -3.78
N ASP A 372 11.27 11.34 -2.86
CA ASP A 372 12.52 11.54 -2.13
C ASP A 372 12.28 11.63 -0.62
N ALA A 373 13.22 11.09 0.17
CA ALA A 373 13.26 11.25 1.61
C ALA A 373 14.64 11.76 2.06
N LEU A 374 14.65 12.83 2.84
CA LEU A 374 15.82 13.48 3.40
C LEU A 374 15.86 13.20 4.90
N LEU A 375 16.82 12.41 5.35
CA LEU A 375 16.93 11.94 6.72
C LEU A 375 18.18 12.50 7.39
N PHE A 376 18.02 13.11 8.54
CA PHE A 376 19.12 13.70 9.32
C PHE A 376 19.35 12.88 10.59
N LYS A 377 20.52 12.28 10.75
CA LYS A 377 20.93 11.64 11.99
C LYS A 377 21.04 12.66 13.13
N PRO A 378 21.07 12.25 14.41
CA PRO A 378 21.29 13.15 15.52
C PRO A 378 22.54 14.02 15.31
N GLY A 379 22.37 15.35 15.47
CA GLY A 379 23.43 16.32 15.21
C GLY A 379 22.90 17.74 14.95
N SER A 380 23.78 18.64 14.56
CA SER A 380 23.49 20.05 14.28
C SER A 380 24.01 20.44 12.89
N TYR A 381 23.17 21.02 12.06
CA TYR A 381 23.41 21.25 10.64
C TYR A 381 23.11 22.71 10.28
N ASP A 382 24.08 23.40 9.68
CA ASP A 382 23.98 24.79 9.23
C ASP A 382 23.50 24.82 7.76
N VAL A 383 22.22 24.52 7.53
CA VAL A 383 21.65 24.35 6.20
C VAL A 383 20.29 25.03 6.03
N TYR A 384 19.93 25.27 4.77
CA TYR A 384 18.65 25.79 4.32
C TYR A 384 17.95 24.74 3.44
N ALA A 385 16.89 24.10 3.93
CA ALA A 385 16.15 23.08 3.22
C ALA A 385 14.86 23.64 2.63
N ASN A 386 14.83 23.85 1.31
CA ASN A 386 13.59 24.14 0.58
C ASN A 386 12.99 22.84 0.09
N ILE A 387 11.71 22.58 0.42
CA ILE A 387 11.07 21.28 0.20
C ILE A 387 10.12 21.35 -0.99
N GLY A 388 10.40 20.54 -2.00
CA GLY A 388 9.59 20.41 -3.21
C GLY A 388 8.49 19.34 -3.10
N PHE A 389 7.82 19.07 -4.23
CA PHE A 389 6.79 18.00 -4.32
C PHE A 389 7.36 16.63 -3.96
N ASN A 390 6.51 15.76 -3.45
CA ASN A 390 6.81 14.35 -3.19
C ASN A 390 8.10 14.11 -2.38
N THR A 391 8.45 15.09 -1.51
CA THR A 391 9.66 15.08 -0.69
C THR A 391 9.30 15.15 0.78
N SER A 392 9.90 14.28 1.61
CA SER A 392 9.84 14.35 3.06
C SER A 392 11.20 14.71 3.64
N ILE A 393 11.24 15.55 4.69
CA ILE A 393 12.42 15.79 5.52
C ILE A 393 12.15 15.33 6.95
N GLN A 394 13.05 14.56 7.53
CA GLN A 394 12.86 13.96 8.85
C GLN A 394 14.16 13.92 9.65
N GLY A 395 14.08 14.29 10.94
CA GLY A 395 15.12 14.01 11.92
C GLY A 395 15.04 12.59 12.47
N LEU A 396 16.17 11.92 12.56
CA LEU A 396 16.32 10.55 13.05
C LEU A 396 16.71 10.49 14.54
N ALA A 397 16.30 11.44 15.33
CA ALA A 397 16.43 11.36 16.78
C ALA A 397 15.16 10.81 17.42
N GLN A 398 15.25 10.32 18.64
CA GLN A 398 14.07 9.89 19.41
C GLN A 398 13.15 11.08 19.74
N ASN A 399 13.72 12.28 19.90
CA ASN A 399 12.97 13.53 20.11
C ASN A 399 13.45 14.59 19.11
N PRO A 400 12.62 15.57 18.78
CA PRO A 400 12.97 16.64 17.85
C PRO A 400 14.24 17.42 18.20
N ASP A 401 14.55 17.56 19.49
CA ASP A 401 15.72 18.29 19.98
C ASP A 401 17.07 17.58 19.75
N GLY A 402 17.05 16.31 19.31
CA GLY A 402 18.27 15.60 18.92
C GLY A 402 18.76 15.88 17.50
N VAL A 403 17.99 16.57 16.67
CA VAL A 403 18.41 17.02 15.31
C VAL A 403 18.10 18.50 15.17
N THR A 404 19.12 19.32 14.97
CA THR A 404 18.95 20.78 14.83
C THR A 404 19.35 21.25 13.44
N ILE A 405 18.47 21.95 12.78
CA ILE A 405 18.74 22.73 11.56
C ILE A 405 18.92 24.20 11.98
N ASN A 406 20.14 24.73 11.94
CA ASN A 406 20.42 26.16 12.11
C ASN A 406 20.23 26.85 10.76
N GLY A 407 19.03 27.35 10.52
CA GLY A 407 18.63 27.89 9.23
C GLY A 407 17.13 27.80 9.03
N ALA A 408 16.69 27.09 8.02
CA ALA A 408 15.27 26.92 7.76
C ALA A 408 14.91 25.57 7.11
N VAL A 409 13.69 25.12 7.38
CA VAL A 409 13.00 24.13 6.58
C VAL A 409 11.77 24.81 6.00
N THR A 410 11.81 25.15 4.72
CA THR A 410 10.86 26.08 4.10
C THR A 410 10.20 25.51 2.85
N VAL A 411 9.16 26.21 2.40
CA VAL A 411 8.49 25.92 1.14
C VAL A 411 8.31 27.23 0.38
N ASP A 412 8.89 27.30 -0.82
CA ASP A 412 8.68 28.43 -1.73
C ASP A 412 7.31 28.35 -2.41
N ALA A 413 6.79 29.50 -2.85
CA ALA A 413 5.53 29.56 -3.57
C ALA A 413 5.58 28.73 -4.86
N PHE A 414 4.46 28.08 -5.20
CA PHE A 414 4.31 27.29 -6.43
C PHE A 414 4.56 28.17 -7.68
N ASN A 415 3.99 29.35 -7.69
CA ASN A 415 4.12 30.30 -8.78
C ASN A 415 4.59 31.66 -8.26
N ALA A 416 5.89 31.90 -8.32
CA ALA A 416 6.48 33.19 -7.90
C ALA A 416 5.98 34.38 -8.75
N SER A 417 5.60 34.16 -10.01
CA SER A 417 5.07 35.21 -10.91
C SER A 417 3.62 35.58 -10.64
N ASP A 418 2.88 34.72 -9.88
CA ASP A 418 1.49 34.95 -9.46
C ASP A 418 1.42 35.41 -8.00
N ALA A 419 2.10 36.50 -7.67
CA ALA A 419 2.17 37.12 -6.35
C ALA A 419 2.50 36.12 -5.21
N GLY A 420 3.24 35.05 -5.53
CA GLY A 420 3.62 34.02 -4.56
C GLY A 420 2.48 33.07 -4.19
N ASN A 421 1.57 32.77 -5.10
CA ASN A 421 0.49 31.83 -4.87
C ASN A 421 1.01 30.44 -4.48
N ALA A 422 0.59 29.92 -3.33
CA ALA A 422 0.96 28.63 -2.76
C ALA A 422 -0.21 27.65 -2.69
N THR A 423 -1.35 27.93 -3.36
CA THR A 423 -2.53 27.05 -3.33
C THR A 423 -2.31 25.67 -3.92
N GLN A 424 -1.19 25.44 -4.62
CA GLN A 424 -0.78 24.12 -5.12
C GLN A 424 0.48 23.58 -4.43
N ASN A 425 0.89 24.12 -3.28
CA ASN A 425 2.04 23.62 -2.52
C ASN A 425 1.68 22.37 -1.70
N PHE A 426 1.31 21.30 -2.40
CA PHE A 426 0.92 20.01 -1.83
C PHE A 426 2.10 19.04 -1.62
N TRP A 427 1.85 17.91 -0.97
CA TRP A 427 2.63 16.66 -1.02
C TRP A 427 4.10 16.82 -0.61
N ARG A 428 4.33 17.45 0.52
CA ARG A 428 5.64 17.60 1.18
C ARG A 428 5.49 17.56 2.69
N SER A 429 6.50 17.12 3.41
CA SER A 429 6.41 17.01 4.86
C SER A 429 7.70 17.37 5.57
N ALA A 430 7.57 17.89 6.78
CA ALA A 430 8.66 18.07 7.72
C ALA A 430 8.31 17.41 9.06
N GLU A 431 9.25 16.63 9.60
CA GLU A 431 8.97 15.81 10.78
C GLU A 431 10.18 15.63 11.69
N ASN A 432 9.93 15.68 13.00
CA ASN A 432 10.82 15.23 14.06
C ASN A 432 12.21 15.90 14.07
N LEU A 433 12.26 17.23 13.94
CA LEU A 433 13.50 17.99 14.05
C LEU A 433 13.29 19.39 14.66
N THR A 434 14.38 19.99 15.12
CA THR A 434 14.44 21.36 15.61
C THR A 434 14.86 22.29 14.49
N ILE A 435 14.16 23.42 14.34
CA ILE A 435 14.58 24.54 13.51
C ILE A 435 15.00 25.68 14.41
N ASN A 436 16.25 26.07 14.32
CA ASN A 436 16.79 27.24 15.00
C ASN A 436 16.84 28.41 14.03
N THR A 437 15.88 29.31 14.14
CA THR A 437 15.71 30.45 13.20
C THR A 437 16.65 31.61 13.47
N ASN A 438 17.57 31.49 14.46
CA ASN A 438 18.49 32.57 14.86
C ASN A 438 17.75 33.91 15.18
N GLY A 439 16.60 33.81 15.84
CA GLY A 439 15.75 34.95 16.23
C GLY A 439 14.78 35.40 15.14
N GLY A 440 14.77 34.76 13.98
CA GLY A 440 13.85 35.01 12.87
C GLY A 440 12.59 34.18 12.90
N ARG A 441 12.08 33.89 11.72
CA ARG A 441 10.87 33.10 11.50
C ARG A 441 11.13 32.02 10.45
N ASN A 442 10.58 30.84 10.65
CA ASN A 442 10.54 29.82 9.61
C ASN A 442 9.27 30.00 8.76
N ARG A 443 9.30 29.59 7.50
CA ARG A 443 8.14 29.64 6.61
C ARG A 443 7.73 28.26 6.17
N TRP A 444 6.44 27.97 6.36
CA TRP A 444 5.79 26.76 5.85
C TRP A 444 4.55 27.14 5.06
N GLY A 445 4.76 27.79 3.89
CA GLY A 445 3.72 28.28 3.00
C GLY A 445 3.16 27.17 2.11
N VAL A 446 2.24 26.36 2.65
CA VAL A 446 1.72 25.15 2.02
C VAL A 446 0.21 25.18 1.87
N SER A 447 -0.30 24.21 1.13
CA SER A 447 -1.71 23.81 1.06
C SER A 447 -1.89 22.37 1.53
N GLN A 448 -2.97 21.70 1.13
CA GLN A 448 -3.35 20.36 1.62
C GLN A 448 -2.23 19.33 1.52
N ALA A 449 -2.30 18.27 2.34
CA ALA A 449 -1.38 17.14 2.34
C ALA A 449 0.11 17.52 2.52
N ALA A 450 0.36 18.49 3.40
CA ALA A 450 1.71 18.97 3.72
C ALA A 450 1.92 19.02 5.25
N PRO A 451 2.01 17.88 5.95
CA PRO A 451 2.10 17.82 7.40
C PRO A 451 3.41 18.41 7.92
N PHE A 452 3.28 19.23 8.98
CA PHE A 452 4.36 19.73 9.81
C PHE A 452 4.19 19.12 11.20
N ARG A 453 4.87 18.00 11.43
CA ARG A 453 4.64 17.17 12.61
C ARG A 453 5.86 17.07 13.50
N ARG A 454 5.62 17.05 14.81
CA ARG A 454 6.66 16.73 15.78
C ARG A 454 7.91 17.62 15.58
N MET A 455 7.66 18.90 15.40
CA MET A 455 8.71 19.89 15.14
C MET A 455 8.96 20.76 16.38
N ASN A 456 10.19 21.21 16.56
CA ASN A 456 10.55 22.21 17.55
C ASN A 456 11.07 23.48 16.82
N VAL A 457 10.29 24.54 16.79
CA VAL A 457 10.69 25.80 16.13
C VAL A 457 11.10 26.79 17.19
N ASN A 458 12.40 27.10 17.27
CA ASN A 458 12.96 28.16 18.11
C ASN A 458 12.89 29.50 17.38
N GLY A 459 11.73 30.12 17.40
CA GLY A 459 11.40 31.35 16.68
C GLY A 459 9.93 31.40 16.29
N GLY A 460 9.59 32.26 15.35
CA GLY A 460 8.25 32.36 14.77
C GLY A 460 8.02 31.38 13.61
N LEU A 461 6.76 31.20 13.23
CA LEU A 461 6.36 30.36 12.09
C LEU A 461 5.33 31.09 11.23
N ASP A 462 5.64 31.24 9.93
CA ASP A 462 4.74 31.80 8.91
C ASP A 462 4.13 30.65 8.11
N LEU A 463 2.80 30.65 7.98
CA LEU A 463 2.04 29.64 7.24
C LEU A 463 1.62 30.10 5.85
N PHE A 464 2.22 31.15 5.33
CA PHE A 464 1.88 31.77 4.07
C PHE A 464 3.14 32.06 3.24
N PRO A 465 3.03 32.25 1.91
CA PRO A 465 4.18 32.55 1.06
C PRO A 465 4.77 33.93 1.32
N ALA A 466 6.05 34.10 0.97
CA ALA A 466 6.82 35.31 1.25
C ALA A 466 6.18 36.60 0.68
N SER A 467 5.50 36.52 -0.46
CA SER A 467 4.81 37.63 -1.11
C SER A 467 3.36 37.86 -0.64
N TYR A 468 2.96 37.24 0.48
CA TYR A 468 1.59 37.30 0.99
C TYR A 468 0.52 36.77 0.01
N GLY A 469 0.91 35.84 -0.88
CA GLY A 469 0.00 35.20 -1.82
C GLY A 469 -0.91 34.17 -1.11
N TRP A 470 -1.88 33.64 -1.84
CA TRP A 470 -2.87 32.70 -1.32
C TRP A 470 -2.27 31.35 -0.95
N SER A 471 -2.83 30.73 0.08
CA SER A 471 -2.61 29.33 0.49
C SER A 471 -3.93 28.73 0.94
N SER A 472 -4.22 27.46 0.59
CA SER A 472 -5.56 26.88 0.73
C SER A 472 -5.70 25.85 1.84
N GLY A 473 -4.88 25.94 2.89
CA GLY A 473 -5.00 25.09 4.07
C GLY A 473 -3.75 24.28 4.38
N GLY A 474 -3.70 23.72 5.55
CA GLY A 474 -2.58 22.89 5.96
C GLY A 474 -2.77 22.33 7.36
N TYR A 475 -1.72 21.71 7.88
CA TYR A 475 -1.78 20.93 9.08
C TYR A 475 -0.50 21.02 9.91
N ILE A 476 -0.67 21.27 11.23
CA ILE A 476 0.39 21.19 12.24
C ILE A 476 -0.05 20.25 13.35
N SER A 477 0.82 19.36 13.79
CA SER A 477 0.58 18.51 14.94
C SER A 477 1.84 18.19 15.73
N ASP A 478 1.67 17.91 17.02
CA ASP A 478 2.76 17.45 17.92
C ASP A 478 3.98 18.38 17.89
N THR A 479 3.75 19.69 17.71
CA THR A 479 4.76 20.70 17.40
C THR A 479 4.84 21.75 18.49
N ARG A 480 6.06 22.21 18.79
CA ARG A 480 6.33 23.37 19.64
C ARG A 480 6.87 24.51 18.80
N VAL A 481 6.26 25.69 18.89
CA VAL A 481 6.76 26.94 18.34
C VAL A 481 6.95 27.93 19.48
N THR A 482 8.18 28.38 19.72
CA THR A 482 8.47 29.27 20.86
C THR A 482 7.97 30.69 20.66
N GLY A 483 7.90 31.15 19.42
CA GLY A 483 7.37 32.43 19.02
C GLY A 483 5.91 32.38 18.57
N SER A 484 5.49 33.39 17.79
CA SER A 484 4.16 33.44 17.20
C SER A 484 4.05 32.57 15.95
N VAL A 485 2.87 31.94 15.77
CA VAL A 485 2.43 31.36 14.50
C VAL A 485 1.53 32.36 13.80
N GLU A 486 1.76 32.61 12.52
CA GLU A 486 0.98 33.56 11.71
C GLU A 486 0.38 32.85 10.50
N SER A 487 -0.96 32.86 10.41
CA SER A 487 -1.70 32.25 9.29
C SER A 487 -1.87 33.21 8.11
N ALA A 488 -1.94 34.52 8.35
CA ALA A 488 -2.10 35.58 7.37
C ALA A 488 -3.08 35.25 6.23
N SER A 489 -2.59 34.96 5.01
CA SER A 489 -3.39 34.64 3.83
C SER A 489 -3.90 33.21 3.75
N GLN A 490 -3.58 32.34 4.71
CA GLN A 490 -4.17 31.00 4.75
C GLN A 490 -5.69 31.04 4.82
N GLN A 491 -6.34 30.32 3.92
CA GLN A 491 -7.80 30.26 3.86
C GLN A 491 -8.39 29.49 5.05
N GLN A 492 -7.80 28.35 5.38
CA GLN A 492 -8.13 27.52 6.52
C GLN A 492 -6.87 26.85 7.07
N TRP A 493 -6.93 26.40 8.33
CA TRP A 493 -5.79 25.69 8.95
C TRP A 493 -6.25 24.82 10.11
N TYR A 494 -5.62 23.66 10.25
CA TYR A 494 -5.81 22.80 11.41
C TYR A 494 -4.53 22.62 12.22
N SER A 495 -4.63 22.90 13.53
CA SER A 495 -3.54 22.70 14.49
C SER A 495 -3.97 21.72 15.58
N GLN A 496 -3.15 20.70 15.84
CA GLN A 496 -3.46 19.63 16.79
C GLN A 496 -2.31 19.41 17.76
N ASN A 497 -2.63 19.19 19.06
CA ASN A 497 -1.71 18.74 20.09
C ASN A 497 -0.35 19.47 20.07
N SER A 498 -0.36 20.78 20.01
CA SER A 498 0.84 21.60 19.83
C SER A 498 0.94 22.68 20.90
N THR A 499 2.08 23.35 20.97
CA THR A 499 2.28 24.52 21.85
C THR A 499 2.83 25.67 21.05
N PHE A 500 2.14 26.82 21.04
CA PHE A 500 2.56 28.05 20.38
C PHE A 500 2.79 29.17 21.42
N GLY A 501 3.76 30.05 21.17
CA GLY A 501 3.91 31.27 21.97
C GLY A 501 2.68 32.17 21.82
N SER A 502 2.16 32.30 20.59
CA SER A 502 0.88 32.93 20.28
C SER A 502 0.42 32.55 18.86
N TRP A 503 -0.81 32.92 18.54
CA TRP A 503 -1.36 32.78 17.17
C TRP A 503 -1.89 34.12 16.69
N SER A 504 -1.67 34.42 15.39
CA SER A 504 -2.27 35.54 14.71
C SER A 504 -2.86 35.13 13.35
N GLY A 505 -3.84 35.87 12.93
CA GLY A 505 -4.56 35.64 11.66
C GLY A 505 -5.83 34.82 11.82
N SER A 506 -6.78 35.14 10.97
CA SER A 506 -8.07 34.48 10.86
C SER A 506 -8.63 34.77 9.48
N ASN A 507 -8.89 33.70 8.72
CA ASN A 507 -9.57 33.86 7.44
C ASN A 507 -10.89 33.07 7.47
N TRP A 508 -11.02 31.97 6.72
CA TRP A 508 -12.33 31.31 6.64
C TRP A 508 -12.57 30.30 7.78
N ASN A 509 -11.55 29.56 8.19
CA ASN A 509 -11.73 28.51 9.19
C ASN A 509 -10.39 28.09 9.83
N MET A 510 -10.10 28.59 11.01
CA MET A 510 -8.92 28.22 11.80
C MET A 510 -9.34 27.34 12.97
N VAL A 511 -8.88 26.08 13.01
CA VAL A 511 -9.32 25.09 13.97
C VAL A 511 -8.16 24.57 14.81
N PHE A 512 -8.39 24.49 16.12
CA PHE A 512 -7.40 24.06 17.10
C PHE A 512 -7.98 22.92 17.95
N SER A 513 -7.18 21.90 18.21
CA SER A 513 -7.54 20.81 19.09
C SER A 513 -6.35 20.44 19.97
N GLY A 514 -6.46 20.59 21.28
CA GLY A 514 -5.37 20.30 22.21
C GLY A 514 -4.14 21.21 22.02
N VAL A 515 -4.31 22.46 21.60
CA VAL A 515 -3.22 23.40 21.35
C VAL A 515 -3.08 24.40 22.48
N ASN A 516 -1.94 24.37 23.18
CA ASN A 516 -1.58 25.38 24.17
C ASN A 516 -1.16 26.68 23.44
N GLY A 517 -1.67 27.84 23.89
CA GLY A 517 -1.41 29.13 23.24
C GLY A 517 -2.30 29.42 22.02
N ALA A 518 -3.27 28.55 21.70
CA ALA A 518 -4.28 28.85 20.71
C ALA A 518 -5.28 29.91 21.22
N PRO A 519 -5.88 30.71 20.29
CA PRO A 519 -6.95 31.62 20.65
C PRO A 519 -8.19 30.85 21.13
N ALA A 520 -9.00 31.49 21.95
CA ALA A 520 -10.31 30.96 22.34
C ALA A 520 -11.24 30.87 21.11
N THR A 521 -12.25 30.01 21.20
CA THR A 521 -13.28 29.95 20.15
C THR A 521 -13.92 31.35 19.99
N ASN A 522 -13.84 31.87 18.80
CA ASN A 522 -14.52 33.08 18.37
C ASN A 522 -14.89 32.88 16.89
N PHE A 523 -16.14 32.48 16.65
CA PHE A 523 -16.60 32.18 15.31
C PHE A 523 -17.77 33.10 14.95
N SER A 524 -17.45 34.09 14.11
CA SER A 524 -18.43 35.10 13.68
C SER A 524 -19.32 34.56 12.57
N THR A 525 -20.58 35.06 12.52
CA THR A 525 -21.44 34.89 11.35
C THR A 525 -21.22 35.97 10.29
N ALA A 526 -20.47 37.03 10.60
CA ALA A 526 -20.10 38.07 9.65
C ALA A 526 -18.87 37.65 8.82
N PRO A 527 -18.87 37.83 7.49
CA PRO A 527 -17.74 37.44 6.62
C PRO A 527 -16.41 38.10 6.97
N SER A 528 -16.41 39.31 7.52
CA SER A 528 -15.23 40.02 7.98
C SER A 528 -14.82 39.72 9.43
N GLY A 529 -15.51 38.78 10.07
CA GLY A 529 -15.30 38.42 11.45
C GLY A 529 -14.09 37.47 11.66
N VAL A 530 -13.88 37.12 12.92
CA VAL A 530 -12.92 36.09 13.31
C VAL A 530 -13.60 34.73 13.22
N HIS A 531 -12.88 33.72 12.69
CA HIS A 531 -13.41 32.37 12.51
C HIS A 531 -12.45 31.33 13.13
N HIS A 532 -12.35 31.35 14.45
CA HIS A 532 -11.58 30.41 15.26
C HIS A 532 -12.48 29.41 15.97
N THR A 533 -12.14 28.12 15.80
CA THR A 533 -12.75 26.99 16.53
C THR A 533 -11.68 26.34 17.41
N ASN A 534 -11.84 26.39 18.72
CA ASN A 534 -10.90 25.73 19.67
C ASN A 534 -11.64 24.64 20.46
N VAL A 535 -11.19 23.42 20.30
CA VAL A 535 -11.81 22.22 20.89
C VAL A 535 -11.13 21.85 22.24
N GLY A 536 -10.22 22.66 22.76
CA GLY A 536 -9.58 22.46 24.04
C GLY A 536 -8.67 21.24 24.11
N THR A 537 -9.21 20.03 24.01
CA THR A 537 -8.45 18.77 24.00
C THR A 537 -8.84 17.89 22.81
N THR A 538 -7.87 17.10 22.30
CA THR A 538 -8.15 16.04 21.33
C THR A 538 -8.62 14.79 22.06
N PRO A 539 -9.83 14.26 21.75
CA PRO A 539 -10.42 13.17 22.55
C PRO A 539 -9.55 11.91 22.64
N ALA A 540 -8.99 11.50 21.51
CA ALA A 540 -8.04 10.42 21.39
C ALA A 540 -6.96 10.81 20.38
N ALA A 541 -5.71 10.70 20.74
CA ALA A 541 -4.57 11.01 19.90
C ALA A 541 -3.51 9.92 20.01
N ARG A 542 -3.15 9.36 18.89
CA ARG A 542 -1.98 8.49 18.76
C ARG A 542 -1.07 9.14 17.75
N ASP A 543 0.04 9.70 18.22
CA ASP A 543 0.97 10.35 17.32
C ASP A 543 1.59 9.34 16.36
N VAL A 544 2.09 9.82 15.24
CA VAL A 544 2.54 8.95 14.13
C VAL A 544 3.74 8.10 14.51
N PRO A 545 3.87 6.87 14.02
CA PRO A 545 5.12 6.12 14.11
C PRO A 545 6.22 6.82 13.31
N TYR A 546 7.46 6.78 13.82
CA TYR A 546 8.60 7.40 13.16
C TYR A 546 9.87 6.57 13.30
N ILE A 547 10.78 6.75 12.35
CA ILE A 547 12.10 6.09 12.37
C ILE A 547 13.08 6.99 13.14
N TYR A 548 13.93 6.36 13.96
CA TYR A 548 15.05 7.03 14.60
C TYR A 548 16.31 6.16 14.62
N PHE A 549 17.47 6.79 14.78
CA PHE A 549 18.78 6.15 14.83
C PHE A 549 19.40 6.30 16.22
N ALA A 550 19.75 5.19 16.85
CA ALA A 550 20.41 5.15 18.14
C ALA A 550 21.25 3.88 18.28
N ASN A 551 22.39 3.97 18.95
CA ASN A 551 23.30 2.84 19.19
C ASN A 551 23.72 2.11 17.89
N ASN A 552 23.96 2.86 16.82
CA ASN A 552 24.27 2.36 15.48
C ASN A 552 23.20 1.48 14.84
N GLU A 553 21.95 1.59 15.26
CA GLU A 553 20.81 0.88 14.72
C GLU A 553 19.69 1.86 14.35
N TYR A 554 18.94 1.52 13.28
CA TYR A 554 17.65 2.14 13.05
C TYR A 554 16.61 1.45 13.93
N ARG A 555 15.67 2.23 14.38
CA ARG A 555 14.57 1.77 15.22
C ARG A 555 13.28 2.43 14.76
N LEU A 556 12.16 1.73 14.92
CA LEU A 556 10.82 2.27 14.70
C LEU A 556 10.21 2.60 16.08
N PHE A 557 9.83 3.86 16.28
CA PHE A 557 9.17 4.26 17.50
C PHE A 557 7.65 4.31 17.31
N LEU A 558 6.93 3.77 18.29
CA LEU A 558 5.47 3.67 18.31
C LEU A 558 4.93 4.48 19.49
N PRO A 559 4.50 5.74 19.28
CA PRO A 559 3.96 6.56 20.36
C PRO A 559 2.72 5.94 21.02
N SER A 560 2.57 6.16 22.32
CA SER A 560 1.42 5.70 23.10
C SER A 560 0.14 6.45 22.71
N LEU A 561 -1.01 5.81 22.89
CA LEU A 561 -2.32 6.48 22.82
C LEU A 561 -2.48 7.45 23.99
N ARG A 562 -2.92 8.67 23.70
CA ARG A 562 -3.29 9.70 24.67
C ARG A 562 -4.79 9.97 24.59
N THR A 563 -5.45 10.15 25.70
CA THR A 563 -6.86 10.57 25.78
C THR A 563 -6.94 11.99 26.30
N ASN A 564 -7.89 12.78 25.79
CA ASN A 564 -8.01 14.20 26.12
C ASN A 564 -6.67 14.94 25.99
N ALA A 565 -5.98 14.68 24.88
CA ALA A 565 -4.62 15.14 24.66
C ALA A 565 -4.54 16.66 24.48
N SER A 566 -3.50 17.28 25.03
CA SER A 566 -3.10 18.66 24.77
C SER A 566 -1.59 18.79 24.79
N GLY A 567 -1.08 19.75 24.04
CA GLY A 567 0.36 19.93 23.83
C GLY A 567 1.03 18.76 23.13
N PRO A 568 2.32 18.88 22.79
CA PRO A 568 3.10 17.84 22.14
C PRO A 568 3.20 16.55 22.98
N SER A 569 3.45 15.42 22.34
CA SER A 569 3.68 14.11 22.96
C SER A 569 5.08 13.99 23.56
N TRP A 570 5.93 14.94 23.30
CA TRP A 570 7.33 15.01 23.70
C TRP A 570 7.63 16.32 24.43
N ALA A 571 8.71 16.33 25.16
CA ALA A 571 9.27 17.54 25.78
C ALA A 571 10.78 17.55 25.57
N VAL A 572 11.36 18.75 25.53
CA VAL A 572 12.81 18.93 25.37
C VAL A 572 13.54 18.19 26.50
N GLY A 573 14.48 17.32 26.12
CA GLY A 573 15.30 16.56 27.08
C GLY A 573 14.56 15.43 27.82
N ALA A 574 13.31 15.12 27.48
CA ALA A 574 12.54 14.06 28.12
C ALA A 574 12.15 12.95 27.13
N PRO A 575 12.11 11.66 27.55
CA PRO A 575 11.72 10.58 26.66
C PRO A 575 10.26 10.68 26.28
N THR A 576 9.95 10.41 25.01
CA THR A 576 8.57 10.26 24.54
C THR A 576 7.98 8.95 25.04
N ALA A 577 6.70 8.97 25.46
CA ALA A 577 5.98 7.75 25.85
C ALA A 577 5.65 6.89 24.61
N GLY A 578 6.04 5.63 24.64
CA GLY A 578 5.81 4.70 23.52
C GLY A 578 6.70 3.46 23.58
N THR A 579 6.69 2.72 22.52
CA THR A 579 7.46 1.48 22.37
C THR A 579 8.47 1.62 21.23
N SER A 580 9.70 1.18 21.48
CA SER A 580 10.76 1.13 20.48
C SER A 580 10.88 -0.27 19.91
N VAL A 581 10.80 -0.40 18.60
CA VAL A 581 10.93 -1.65 17.85
C VAL A 581 12.27 -1.66 17.09
N SER A 582 13.04 -2.73 17.21
CA SER A 582 14.27 -2.91 16.41
C SER A 582 13.94 -3.08 14.93
N PHE A 583 14.77 -2.52 14.05
CA PHE A 583 14.65 -2.76 12.61
C PHE A 583 14.85 -4.22 12.20
N ALA A 584 15.37 -5.07 13.08
CA ALA A 584 15.34 -6.52 12.90
C ALA A 584 13.91 -7.09 12.74
N GLN A 585 12.89 -6.31 13.13
CA GLN A 585 11.46 -6.65 12.99
C GLN A 585 10.75 -5.81 11.92
N VAL A 586 11.50 -5.10 11.08
CA VAL A 586 10.96 -4.17 10.08
C VAL A 586 11.43 -4.57 8.69
N PHE A 587 10.54 -4.99 7.84
CA PHE A 587 10.82 -5.22 6.43
C PHE A 587 10.81 -3.88 5.68
N VAL A 588 11.89 -3.55 4.99
CA VAL A 588 11.96 -2.39 4.11
C VAL A 588 11.56 -2.82 2.70
N ALA A 589 10.31 -2.57 2.35
CA ALA A 589 9.76 -2.86 1.03
C ALA A 589 10.34 -1.92 -0.04
N ARG A 590 10.55 -2.45 -1.24
CA ARG A 590 11.00 -1.73 -2.43
C ARG A 590 9.91 -1.74 -3.49
N PRO A 591 9.90 -0.78 -4.43
CA PRO A 591 8.99 -0.81 -5.57
C PRO A 591 9.11 -2.08 -6.44
N SER A 592 10.25 -2.77 -6.38
CA SER A 592 10.48 -4.05 -7.06
C SER A 592 9.89 -5.26 -6.34
N ASP A 593 9.54 -5.12 -5.06
CA ASP A 593 8.99 -6.24 -4.29
C ASP A 593 7.55 -6.52 -4.72
N SER A 594 7.22 -7.79 -4.86
CA SER A 594 5.85 -8.19 -5.17
C SER A 594 4.92 -7.97 -3.97
N VAL A 595 3.65 -7.73 -4.23
CA VAL A 595 2.64 -7.66 -3.16
C VAL A 595 2.56 -8.97 -2.37
N ALA A 596 2.83 -10.11 -3.01
CA ALA A 596 2.90 -11.42 -2.34
C ALA A 596 4.03 -11.44 -1.29
N THR A 597 5.23 -10.97 -1.65
CA THR A 597 6.36 -10.83 -0.72
C THR A 597 6.02 -9.90 0.45
N ILE A 598 5.42 -8.74 0.17
CA ILE A 598 5.02 -7.78 1.22
C ILE A 598 4.01 -8.44 2.18
N ASN A 599 2.99 -9.12 1.64
CA ASN A 599 1.98 -9.82 2.44
C ASN A 599 2.57 -10.97 3.26
N GLU A 600 3.51 -11.72 2.70
CA GLU A 600 4.25 -12.76 3.43
C GLU A 600 5.00 -12.18 4.62
N ARG A 601 5.70 -11.04 4.45
CA ARG A 601 6.42 -10.38 5.54
C ARG A 601 5.48 -9.86 6.62
N ILE A 602 4.34 -9.27 6.24
CA ILE A 602 3.31 -8.84 7.19
C ILE A 602 2.75 -10.04 7.96
N ALA A 603 2.35 -11.10 7.27
CA ALA A 603 1.86 -12.33 7.87
C ALA A 603 2.92 -12.97 8.77
N GLY A 604 4.19 -12.90 8.36
CA GLY A 604 5.36 -13.34 9.11
C GLY A 604 5.72 -12.49 10.32
N GLY A 605 4.93 -11.48 10.67
CA GLY A 605 5.14 -10.70 11.89
C GLY A 605 5.94 -9.41 11.72
N CYS A 606 6.35 -9.05 10.50
CA CYS A 606 7.10 -7.82 10.26
C CYS A 606 6.19 -6.59 10.26
N HIS A 607 6.70 -5.48 10.77
CA HIS A 607 6.27 -4.16 10.33
C HIS A 607 6.85 -3.86 8.95
N VAL A 608 6.23 -2.97 8.20
CA VAL A 608 6.71 -2.62 6.85
C VAL A 608 6.99 -1.13 6.74
N VAL A 609 8.18 -0.81 6.26
CA VAL A 609 8.56 0.54 5.82
C VAL A 609 8.68 0.51 4.30
N PHE A 610 7.88 1.31 3.62
CA PHE A 610 7.93 1.45 2.16
C PHE A 610 8.97 2.50 1.78
N SER A 611 10.00 2.11 1.03
CA SER A 611 10.96 3.05 0.48
C SER A 611 10.32 3.98 -0.55
N PRO A 612 10.87 5.19 -0.78
CA PRO A 612 10.31 6.12 -1.76
C PRO A 612 10.23 5.50 -3.16
N GLY A 613 9.05 5.56 -3.78
CA GLY A 613 8.79 5.04 -5.12
C GLY A 613 7.33 4.70 -5.36
N VAL A 614 7.04 4.12 -6.52
CA VAL A 614 5.68 3.74 -6.97
C VAL A 614 5.57 2.23 -6.99
N TYR A 615 4.59 1.69 -6.27
CA TYR A 615 4.31 0.26 -6.08
C TYR A 615 3.05 -0.12 -6.84
N ASN A 616 3.16 -0.92 -7.88
CA ASN A 616 2.03 -1.45 -8.63
C ASN A 616 1.52 -2.73 -7.96
N LEU A 617 0.29 -2.72 -7.46
CA LEU A 617 -0.27 -3.80 -6.65
C LEU A 617 -1.25 -4.64 -7.48
N ALA A 618 -0.87 -5.87 -7.81
CA ALA A 618 -1.76 -6.83 -8.49
C ALA A 618 -2.79 -7.47 -7.54
N ALA A 619 -2.63 -7.31 -6.22
CA ALA A 619 -3.53 -7.76 -5.17
C ALA A 619 -3.46 -6.78 -3.99
N PRO A 620 -4.40 -6.83 -3.04
CA PRO A 620 -4.34 -5.99 -1.84
C PRO A 620 -3.13 -6.29 -0.95
N ILE A 621 -2.58 -5.26 -0.31
CA ILE A 621 -1.79 -5.44 0.90
C ILE A 621 -2.77 -5.79 2.03
N VAL A 622 -2.61 -6.97 2.65
CA VAL A 622 -3.54 -7.52 3.64
C VAL A 622 -2.92 -7.46 5.03
N VAL A 623 -3.63 -6.84 5.97
CA VAL A 623 -3.18 -6.72 7.36
C VAL A 623 -4.20 -7.38 8.29
N ASN A 624 -3.93 -8.63 8.68
CA ASN A 624 -4.74 -9.41 9.60
C ASN A 624 -4.05 -9.63 10.96
N ARG A 625 -2.97 -8.90 11.23
CA ARG A 625 -2.21 -8.99 12.48
C ARG A 625 -2.33 -7.68 13.26
N PRO A 626 -2.65 -7.72 14.56
CA PRO A 626 -2.71 -6.52 15.39
C PRO A 626 -1.33 -5.84 15.49
N ASP A 627 -1.36 -4.56 15.81
CA ASP A 627 -0.18 -3.71 16.03
C ASP A 627 0.79 -3.60 14.84
N THR A 628 0.39 -4.05 13.65
CA THR A 628 1.20 -3.92 12.43
C THR A 628 1.34 -2.46 12.02
N VAL A 629 2.56 -2.07 11.64
CA VAL A 629 2.85 -0.74 11.10
C VAL A 629 3.11 -0.83 9.61
N LEU A 630 2.42 0.01 8.84
CA LEU A 630 2.71 0.32 7.45
C LEU A 630 3.15 1.79 7.37
N LEU A 631 4.43 2.05 7.15
CA LEU A 631 5.01 3.39 7.12
C LEU A 631 5.60 3.69 5.75
N GLY A 632 5.07 4.71 5.05
CA GLY A 632 5.64 5.22 3.82
C GLY A 632 6.71 6.28 4.10
N MET A 633 7.82 6.23 3.36
CA MET A 633 8.86 7.25 3.31
C MET A 633 8.78 8.02 2.01
N GLY A 634 8.98 9.34 2.05
CA GLY A 634 9.04 10.16 0.84
C GLY A 634 7.81 10.00 -0.06
N TYR A 635 6.64 9.85 0.55
CA TYR A 635 5.38 9.63 -0.18
C TYR A 635 5.35 8.37 -1.06
N ALA A 636 5.86 7.24 -0.56
CA ALA A 636 5.69 5.95 -1.21
C ALA A 636 4.25 5.80 -1.71
N THR A 637 4.09 5.47 -3.00
CA THR A 637 2.81 5.53 -3.70
C THR A 637 2.33 4.13 -4.06
N LEU A 638 1.18 3.73 -3.57
CA LEU A 638 0.55 2.45 -3.87
C LEU A 638 -0.47 2.62 -5.00
N VAL A 639 -0.38 1.80 -6.05
CA VAL A 639 -1.24 1.88 -7.23
C VAL A 639 -1.89 0.52 -7.49
N PRO A 640 -3.17 0.31 -7.09
CA PRO A 640 -3.88 -0.93 -7.35
C PRO A 640 -4.09 -1.12 -8.86
N GLN A 641 -3.78 -2.31 -9.35
CA GLN A 641 -3.98 -2.72 -10.72
C GLN A 641 -5.24 -3.57 -10.86
N GLY A 642 -5.92 -3.51 -12.01
CA GLY A 642 -7.09 -4.35 -12.26
C GLY A 642 -8.32 -4.10 -11.37
N GLY A 643 -8.37 -2.96 -10.67
CA GLY A 643 -9.50 -2.59 -9.80
C GLY A 643 -9.48 -3.22 -8.40
N VAL A 644 -8.36 -3.76 -7.94
CA VAL A 644 -8.22 -4.27 -6.58
C VAL A 644 -8.17 -3.14 -5.54
N THR A 645 -8.41 -3.46 -4.28
CA THR A 645 -8.15 -2.57 -3.15
C THR A 645 -6.63 -2.49 -2.89
N ALA A 646 -6.07 -1.33 -2.59
CA ALA A 646 -4.63 -1.21 -2.31
C ALA A 646 -4.27 -1.76 -0.92
N ILE A 647 -5.01 -1.40 0.12
CA ILE A 647 -4.80 -1.87 1.50
C ILE A 647 -6.12 -2.40 2.06
N SER A 648 -6.10 -3.61 2.60
CA SER A 648 -7.21 -4.22 3.33
C SER A 648 -6.76 -4.58 4.74
N ILE A 649 -7.31 -3.88 5.73
CA ILE A 649 -7.09 -4.17 7.14
C ILE A 649 -8.29 -4.99 7.64
N GLY A 650 -8.01 -6.14 8.24
CA GLY A 650 -9.04 -7.00 8.85
C GLY A 650 -9.55 -6.47 10.19
N ASP A 651 -10.29 -7.30 10.92
CA ASP A 651 -10.87 -6.96 12.23
C ASP A 651 -9.85 -7.13 13.37
N VAL A 652 -8.76 -6.36 13.29
CA VAL A 652 -7.63 -6.39 14.23
C VAL A 652 -7.38 -5.03 14.85
N ASP A 653 -6.76 -5.02 16.04
CA ASP A 653 -6.49 -3.81 16.81
C ASP A 653 -5.13 -3.20 16.45
N GLY A 654 -4.96 -1.92 16.70
CA GLY A 654 -3.67 -1.26 16.81
C GLY A 654 -2.87 -1.06 15.52
N VAL A 655 -3.40 -1.43 14.35
CA VAL A 655 -2.72 -1.22 13.07
C VAL A 655 -2.50 0.27 12.84
N ARG A 656 -1.30 0.63 12.37
CA ARG A 656 -0.92 2.01 12.07
C ARG A 656 -0.48 2.15 10.63
N VAL A 657 -1.19 2.97 9.86
CA VAL A 657 -0.84 3.29 8.48
C VAL A 657 -0.48 4.76 8.41
N LYS A 658 0.71 5.08 7.87
CA LYS A 658 1.23 6.45 7.88
C LYS A 658 2.00 6.79 6.61
N GLY A 659 1.80 8.01 6.10
CA GLY A 659 2.77 8.72 5.27
C GLY A 659 2.89 8.20 3.82
N MET A 660 1.77 7.86 3.16
CA MET A 660 1.81 7.32 1.80
C MET A 660 0.70 7.86 0.91
N PHE A 661 0.90 7.74 -0.39
CA PHE A 661 -0.16 7.92 -1.37
C PHE A 661 -0.83 6.59 -1.71
N ILE A 662 -2.13 6.67 -1.99
CA ILE A 662 -2.86 5.64 -2.71
C ILE A 662 -3.43 6.29 -3.97
N ASP A 663 -2.81 6.01 -5.11
CA ASP A 663 -3.27 6.48 -6.42
C ASP A 663 -4.23 5.45 -7.03
N ALA A 664 -5.40 5.87 -7.45
CA ALA A 664 -6.30 4.99 -8.18
C ALA A 664 -5.68 4.50 -9.48
N GLY A 665 -5.80 3.21 -9.78
CA GLY A 665 -5.49 2.64 -11.09
C GLY A 665 -6.53 3.01 -12.14
N THR A 666 -6.26 2.72 -13.40
CA THR A 666 -7.17 3.04 -14.52
C THR A 666 -8.45 2.19 -14.55
N THR A 667 -8.44 1.03 -13.89
CA THR A 667 -9.63 0.20 -13.65
C THR A 667 -10.25 0.61 -12.32
N ASN A 668 -11.57 0.77 -12.28
CA ASN A 668 -12.28 1.21 -11.08
C ASN A 668 -12.11 0.23 -9.92
N SER A 669 -11.60 0.72 -8.79
CA SER A 669 -11.61 0.02 -7.51
C SER A 669 -12.91 0.32 -6.76
N SER A 670 -13.54 -0.69 -6.17
CA SER A 670 -14.72 -0.48 -5.31
C SER A 670 -14.37 0.38 -4.08
N SER A 671 -13.16 0.20 -3.56
CA SER A 671 -12.53 1.08 -2.56
C SER A 671 -11.02 0.98 -2.66
N LEU A 672 -10.32 2.09 -2.46
CA LEU A 672 -8.84 2.10 -2.49
C LEU A 672 -8.27 1.55 -1.18
N MET A 673 -8.92 1.79 -0.05
CA MET A 673 -8.53 1.25 1.25
C MET A 673 -9.75 0.87 2.07
N THR A 674 -9.64 -0.25 2.81
CA THR A 674 -10.66 -0.71 3.77
C THR A 674 -10.05 -0.94 5.15
N VAL A 675 -10.77 -0.53 6.20
CA VAL A 675 -10.39 -0.73 7.60
C VAL A 675 -11.49 -1.49 8.32
N GLY A 676 -11.24 -2.76 8.63
CA GLY A 676 -12.20 -3.68 9.21
C GLY A 676 -13.22 -4.21 8.20
N THR A 677 -13.95 -5.24 8.61
CA THR A 677 -15.08 -5.83 7.86
C THR A 677 -16.42 -5.37 8.44
N THR A 678 -17.50 -5.61 7.71
CA THR A 678 -18.85 -5.32 8.21
C THR A 678 -19.22 -6.17 9.44
N ALA A 679 -18.60 -7.32 9.62
CA ALA A 679 -18.80 -8.18 10.80
C ALA A 679 -18.14 -7.58 12.06
N GLY A 680 -17.08 -6.79 11.91
CA GLY A 680 -16.37 -6.12 13.00
C GLY A 680 -17.00 -4.83 13.49
N ILE A 681 -18.05 -4.34 12.83
CA ILE A 681 -18.77 -3.14 13.24
C ILE A 681 -19.33 -3.31 14.66
N GLY A 682 -19.06 -2.34 15.55
CA GLY A 682 -19.49 -2.36 16.93
C GLY A 682 -18.50 -2.99 17.92
N THR A 683 -17.48 -3.70 17.45
CA THR A 683 -16.39 -4.18 18.32
C THR A 683 -15.65 -2.98 18.90
N ASN A 684 -15.57 -2.90 20.25
CA ASN A 684 -14.89 -1.80 20.92
C ASN A 684 -13.36 -1.96 20.86
N ARG A 685 -12.69 -1.03 20.14
CA ARG A 685 -11.24 -0.98 19.97
C ARG A 685 -10.61 0.28 20.61
N ALA A 686 -11.32 0.93 21.51
CA ALA A 686 -10.87 2.22 22.08
C ALA A 686 -9.53 2.14 22.81
N ALA A 687 -9.19 0.98 23.39
CA ALA A 687 -7.91 0.78 24.09
C ALA A 687 -6.71 0.69 23.13
N ASN A 688 -6.94 0.23 21.90
CA ASN A 688 -5.90 0.08 20.88
C ASN A 688 -6.47 0.33 19.47
N PRO A 689 -6.84 1.58 19.12
CA PRO A 689 -7.49 1.90 17.85
C PRO A 689 -6.56 1.69 16.65
N VAL A 690 -7.15 1.36 15.51
CA VAL A 690 -6.48 1.48 14.22
C VAL A 690 -6.28 2.96 13.89
N THR A 691 -5.14 3.33 13.31
CA THR A 691 -4.86 4.69 12.87
C THR A 691 -4.51 4.76 11.39
N VAL A 692 -5.10 5.73 10.70
CA VAL A 692 -4.79 6.09 9.30
C VAL A 692 -4.37 7.56 9.31
N GLN A 693 -3.07 7.82 9.10
CA GLN A 693 -2.47 9.13 9.36
C GLN A 693 -1.58 9.57 8.20
N ASP A 694 -1.74 10.81 7.73
CA ASP A 694 -1.00 11.32 6.56
C ASP A 694 -1.08 10.37 5.35
N VAL A 695 -2.24 9.75 5.14
CA VAL A 695 -2.51 8.91 3.97
C VAL A 695 -3.36 9.72 2.99
N PHE A 696 -2.84 9.86 1.77
CA PHE A 696 -3.45 10.71 0.77
C PHE A 696 -3.90 9.90 -0.44
N PHE A 697 -5.15 10.13 -0.87
CA PHE A 697 -5.77 9.39 -1.96
C PHE A 697 -5.86 10.30 -3.18
N ARG A 698 -5.44 9.79 -4.35
CA ARG A 698 -5.51 10.54 -5.60
C ARG A 698 -6.23 9.75 -6.67
N ILE A 699 -7.32 10.31 -7.20
CA ILE A 699 -8.08 9.75 -8.31
C ILE A 699 -7.95 10.69 -9.50
N GLY A 700 -7.03 10.37 -10.42
CA GLY A 700 -6.61 11.29 -11.49
C GLY A 700 -5.31 12.00 -11.16
N GLY A 701 -4.98 13.03 -11.92
CA GLY A 701 -3.73 13.79 -11.82
C GLY A 701 -2.54 13.08 -12.48
N ARG A 702 -2.02 12.01 -11.90
CA ARG A 702 -0.92 11.23 -12.47
C ARG A 702 -1.36 10.31 -13.62
N VAL A 703 -2.43 9.59 -13.43
CA VAL A 703 -3.06 8.69 -14.43
C VAL A 703 -4.57 8.88 -14.39
N ALA A 704 -5.30 8.41 -15.41
CA ALA A 704 -6.77 8.44 -15.45
C ALA A 704 -7.36 7.39 -14.47
N GLY A 705 -7.12 7.60 -13.18
CA GLY A 705 -7.53 6.71 -12.11
C GLY A 705 -9.03 6.74 -11.85
N LYS A 706 -9.59 5.63 -11.34
CA LYS A 706 -11.01 5.50 -11.00
C LYS A 706 -11.19 4.74 -9.69
N ALA A 707 -12.13 5.21 -8.86
CA ALA A 707 -12.51 4.50 -7.64
C ALA A 707 -13.95 4.84 -7.26
N THR A 708 -14.72 3.87 -6.75
CA THR A 708 -16.03 4.19 -6.19
C THR A 708 -15.87 4.91 -4.85
N ASN A 709 -15.04 4.37 -3.94
CA ASN A 709 -14.72 5.01 -2.67
C ASN A 709 -13.21 5.07 -2.47
N SER A 710 -12.71 6.10 -1.78
CA SER A 710 -11.29 6.14 -1.40
C SER A 710 -11.04 5.36 -0.13
N LEU A 711 -11.72 5.67 0.96
CA LEU A 711 -11.57 5.00 2.25
C LEU A 711 -12.91 4.52 2.81
N VAL A 712 -12.98 3.26 3.18
CA VAL A 712 -14.12 2.67 3.88
C VAL A 712 -13.67 2.21 5.28
N VAL A 713 -14.27 2.78 6.33
CA VAL A 713 -13.95 2.49 7.73
C VAL A 713 -15.12 1.72 8.35
N ASN A 714 -14.97 0.41 8.51
CA ASN A 714 -15.91 -0.46 9.21
C ASN A 714 -15.50 -0.67 10.68
N SER A 715 -14.22 -0.57 11.00
CA SER A 715 -13.71 -0.77 12.35
C SER A 715 -14.08 0.38 13.27
N SER A 716 -14.70 0.08 14.40
CA SER A 716 -15.05 1.06 15.43
C SER A 716 -13.82 1.64 16.13
N ASN A 717 -13.94 2.84 16.68
CA ASN A 717 -12.88 3.59 17.37
C ASN A 717 -11.66 3.96 16.50
N THR A 718 -11.70 3.74 15.17
CA THR A 718 -10.60 4.12 14.27
C THR A 718 -10.32 5.63 14.35
N ILE A 719 -9.05 6.00 14.32
CA ILE A 719 -8.59 7.39 14.21
C ILE A 719 -8.12 7.63 12.77
N VAL A 720 -8.80 8.53 12.07
CA VAL A 720 -8.41 9.04 10.75
C VAL A 720 -7.86 10.45 10.96
N ASP A 721 -6.57 10.64 10.78
CA ASP A 721 -5.89 11.89 11.15
C ASP A 721 -5.07 12.42 9.99
N HIS A 722 -5.42 13.62 9.53
CA HIS A 722 -4.80 14.31 8.42
C HIS A 722 -4.76 13.44 7.14
N THR A 723 -5.90 13.30 6.52
CA THR A 723 -6.03 12.67 5.21
C THR A 723 -6.52 13.67 4.17
N TRP A 724 -6.00 13.59 2.97
CA TRP A 724 -6.56 14.27 1.81
C TRP A 724 -7.02 13.23 0.80
N MET A 725 -8.33 13.20 0.57
CA MET A 725 -8.98 12.39 -0.46
C MET A 725 -9.34 13.32 -1.60
N TRP A 726 -8.69 13.16 -2.72
CA TRP A 726 -8.74 14.11 -3.82
C TRP A 726 -9.08 13.40 -5.15
N ARG A 727 -10.23 13.76 -5.74
CA ARG A 727 -10.49 13.49 -7.14
C ARG A 727 -9.89 14.63 -7.95
N GLY A 728 -8.85 14.35 -8.74
CA GLY A 728 -8.08 15.38 -9.44
C GLY A 728 -8.94 16.30 -10.29
N ASP A 729 -8.79 17.60 -10.07
CA ASP A 729 -9.33 18.69 -10.88
C ASP A 729 -8.29 19.20 -11.89
N HIS A 730 -7.03 18.87 -11.70
CA HIS A 730 -5.91 19.13 -12.61
C HIS A 730 -4.93 17.94 -12.65
N GLY A 731 -4.05 17.88 -13.67
CA GLY A 731 -3.12 16.77 -13.82
C GLY A 731 -2.42 16.71 -15.17
N ASN A 732 -1.80 15.57 -15.44
CA ASN A 732 -1.23 15.26 -16.74
C ASN A 732 -2.33 15.24 -17.82
N ALA A 733 -1.99 15.50 -19.06
CA ALA A 733 -2.94 15.51 -20.16
C ALA A 733 -3.76 14.20 -20.25
N GLY A 734 -5.09 14.31 -20.32
CA GLY A 734 -6.00 13.18 -20.45
C GLY A 734 -6.24 12.37 -19.16
N THR A 735 -5.83 12.86 -18.01
CA THR A 735 -6.00 12.14 -16.73
C THR A 735 -7.15 12.64 -15.87
N ILE A 736 -7.79 13.74 -16.25
CA ILE A 736 -8.89 14.40 -15.51
C ILE A 736 -10.08 14.68 -16.41
N GLY A 737 -11.27 14.76 -15.83
CA GLY A 737 -12.54 15.15 -16.47
C GLY A 737 -13.72 14.36 -15.91
N TRP A 738 -14.94 14.87 -16.09
CA TRP A 738 -16.16 14.35 -15.50
C TRP A 738 -16.37 12.84 -15.71
N THR A 739 -15.98 12.31 -16.86
CA THR A 739 -16.11 10.89 -17.22
C THR A 739 -14.77 10.13 -17.23
N ILE A 740 -13.65 10.81 -16.93
CA ILE A 740 -12.30 10.24 -17.02
C ILE A 740 -11.86 9.66 -15.68
N ASN A 741 -11.69 10.52 -14.67
CA ASN A 741 -11.28 10.13 -13.32
C ASN A 741 -12.50 10.09 -12.39
N THR A 742 -13.37 9.11 -12.59
CA THR A 742 -14.63 9.00 -11.85
C THR A 742 -14.40 8.53 -10.42
N ALA A 743 -15.07 9.21 -9.48
CA ALA A 743 -15.06 8.84 -8.06
C ALA A 743 -16.36 9.29 -7.38
N ASP A 744 -17.04 8.36 -6.70
CA ASP A 744 -18.33 8.66 -6.06
C ASP A 744 -18.14 9.34 -4.70
N THR A 745 -17.35 8.73 -3.78
CA THR A 745 -17.26 9.16 -2.37
C THR A 745 -15.82 9.05 -1.85
N GLY A 746 -15.37 10.05 -1.11
CA GLY A 746 -14.05 10.05 -0.46
C GLY A 746 -14.02 9.11 0.74
N LEU A 747 -14.86 9.35 1.73
CA LEU A 747 -14.88 8.62 3.00
C LEU A 747 -16.26 8.02 3.28
N VAL A 748 -16.28 6.72 3.57
CA VAL A 748 -17.46 6.03 4.10
C VAL A 748 -17.13 5.49 5.49
N VAL A 749 -17.87 5.92 6.52
CA VAL A 749 -17.68 5.48 7.91
C VAL A 749 -18.89 4.66 8.37
N ASN A 750 -18.68 3.37 8.59
CA ASN A 750 -19.66 2.44 9.14
C ASN A 750 -19.38 2.10 10.61
N GLY A 751 -18.12 2.20 11.04
CA GLY A 751 -17.68 1.94 12.40
C GLY A 751 -18.22 2.97 13.40
N ASN A 752 -18.46 2.54 14.64
CA ASN A 752 -18.87 3.41 15.74
C ASN A 752 -17.68 4.12 16.39
N ASN A 753 -17.94 5.30 16.96
CA ASN A 753 -16.94 6.10 17.70
C ASN A 753 -15.66 6.40 16.88
N VAL A 754 -15.77 6.50 15.57
CA VAL A 754 -14.66 6.89 14.71
C VAL A 754 -14.37 8.38 14.91
N LEU A 755 -13.10 8.72 15.05
CA LEU A 755 -12.61 10.09 15.15
C LEU A 755 -11.88 10.47 13.86
N ALA A 756 -12.36 11.49 13.16
CA ALA A 756 -11.66 12.09 12.03
C ALA A 756 -11.16 13.48 12.41
N THR A 757 -9.86 13.72 12.25
CA THR A 757 -9.21 15.01 12.53
C THR A 757 -8.40 15.46 11.30
N GLY A 758 -8.43 16.77 10.99
CA GLY A 758 -7.73 17.26 9.80
C GLY A 758 -8.18 16.58 8.51
N LEU A 759 -9.48 16.50 8.30
CA LEU A 759 -10.09 15.77 7.17
C LEU A 759 -10.27 16.71 5.98
N PHE A 760 -9.53 16.43 4.89
CA PHE A 760 -9.68 17.10 3.60
C PHE A 760 -10.28 16.14 2.59
N VAL A 761 -11.39 16.48 1.92
CA VAL A 761 -12.05 15.61 0.93
C VAL A 761 -12.61 16.47 -0.20
N GLU A 762 -12.15 16.26 -1.43
CA GLU A 762 -12.39 17.20 -2.52
C GLU A 762 -12.78 16.54 -3.83
N HIS A 763 -13.71 17.21 -4.52
CA HIS A 763 -14.13 17.02 -5.91
C HIS A 763 -14.82 15.69 -6.24
N TYR A 764 -15.30 14.94 -5.25
CA TYR A 764 -16.05 13.70 -5.51
C TYR A 764 -17.40 13.99 -6.19
N GLN A 765 -17.81 13.08 -7.07
CA GLN A 765 -18.99 13.25 -7.90
C GLN A 765 -20.32 13.05 -7.15
N LYS A 766 -20.28 12.49 -5.93
CA LYS A 766 -21.41 12.39 -5.02
C LYS A 766 -21.06 13.01 -3.67
N ASN A 767 -21.32 12.30 -2.57
CA ASN A 767 -20.96 12.80 -1.25
C ASN A 767 -19.45 12.65 -1.00
N GLU A 768 -18.83 13.66 -0.48
CA GLU A 768 -17.43 13.54 -0.04
C GLU A 768 -17.31 12.63 1.18
N VAL A 769 -18.27 12.72 2.11
CA VAL A 769 -18.31 11.88 3.32
C VAL A 769 -19.71 11.30 3.51
N ILE A 770 -19.81 9.99 3.71
CA ILE A 770 -21.00 9.28 4.17
C ILE A 770 -20.71 8.71 5.57
N TRP A 771 -21.53 9.08 6.56
CA TRP A 771 -21.35 8.67 7.94
C TRP A 771 -22.54 7.86 8.45
N ASN A 772 -22.31 6.56 8.67
CA ASN A 772 -23.33 5.60 9.12
C ASN A 772 -23.14 5.17 10.58
N GLY A 773 -21.95 5.38 11.16
CA GLY A 773 -21.58 4.94 12.51
C GLY A 773 -22.11 5.84 13.62
N GLN A 774 -22.38 5.29 14.79
CA GLN A 774 -22.80 6.00 15.99
C GLN A 774 -21.61 6.63 16.72
N GLY A 775 -21.83 7.73 17.46
CA GLY A 775 -20.81 8.34 18.33
C GLY A 775 -19.62 8.95 17.59
N GLY A 776 -19.75 9.16 16.28
CA GLY A 776 -18.68 9.67 15.44
C GLY A 776 -18.33 11.12 15.73
N ARG A 777 -17.09 11.50 15.42
CA ARG A 777 -16.64 12.89 15.58
C ARG A 777 -15.73 13.33 14.44
N ILE A 778 -15.98 14.55 13.91
CA ILE A 778 -15.08 15.26 13.00
C ILE A 778 -14.58 16.53 13.69
N ILE A 779 -13.25 16.74 13.68
CA ILE A 779 -12.62 18.01 14.09
C ILE A 779 -11.82 18.50 12.91
N PHE A 780 -12.21 19.59 12.35
CA PHE A 780 -11.78 20.17 11.08
C PHE A 780 -12.15 19.33 9.86
N PHE A 781 -12.95 19.93 9.01
CA PHE A 781 -13.27 19.44 7.68
C PHE A 781 -13.07 20.54 6.64
N GLN A 782 -12.39 20.21 5.56
CA GLN A 782 -12.26 21.08 4.40
C GLN A 782 -12.68 20.30 3.17
N ASN A 783 -13.48 20.92 2.34
CA ASN A 783 -14.04 20.34 1.15
C ASN A 783 -14.12 21.36 0.02
N GLU A 784 -13.81 20.90 -1.15
CA GLU A 784 -14.15 21.57 -2.41
C GLU A 784 -15.07 20.65 -3.22
N LYS A 785 -16.17 21.22 -3.71
CA LYS A 785 -17.09 20.51 -4.60
C LYS A 785 -16.43 20.24 -5.94
N PRO A 786 -16.85 19.22 -6.73
CA PRO A 786 -16.29 19.02 -8.07
C PRO A 786 -16.44 20.28 -8.91
N TYR A 787 -15.36 20.68 -9.62
CA TYR A 787 -15.34 21.88 -10.45
C TYR A 787 -15.97 21.66 -11.83
N ASP A 788 -16.14 20.40 -12.24
CA ASP A 788 -16.42 19.95 -13.59
C ASP A 788 -17.82 19.32 -13.85
N PRO A 789 -18.88 19.52 -13.01
CA PRO A 789 -20.21 19.10 -13.42
C PRO A 789 -20.62 19.82 -14.70
N PRO A 790 -20.92 19.10 -15.80
CA PRO A 790 -21.17 19.72 -17.09
C PRO A 790 -22.46 20.56 -17.13
N ASN A 791 -23.39 20.29 -16.25
CA ASN A 791 -24.62 21.03 -16.00
C ASN A 791 -25.35 20.49 -14.78
N GLN A 792 -26.40 21.19 -14.31
CA GLN A 792 -27.19 20.72 -13.15
C GLN A 792 -27.82 19.36 -13.36
N ALA A 793 -28.32 19.04 -14.56
CA ALA A 793 -28.98 17.75 -14.83
C ALA A 793 -28.05 16.55 -14.70
N ALA A 794 -26.77 16.73 -14.97
CA ALA A 794 -25.75 15.70 -14.80
C ALA A 794 -25.33 15.51 -13.32
N TRP A 795 -25.72 16.43 -12.43
CA TRP A 795 -25.30 16.39 -11.03
C TRP A 795 -26.48 16.61 -10.08
N MET A 796 -27.34 15.60 -9.99
CA MET A 796 -28.56 15.57 -9.18
C MET A 796 -28.51 14.41 -8.18
N ASN A 797 -28.91 14.65 -6.94
CA ASN A 797 -29.14 13.63 -5.92
C ASN A 797 -30.67 13.32 -5.90
N GLY A 798 -31.10 12.41 -6.76
CA GLY A 798 -32.52 12.20 -7.03
C GLY A 798 -33.15 13.45 -7.63
N SER A 799 -34.11 14.04 -6.94
CA SER A 799 -34.75 15.32 -7.33
C SER A 799 -34.06 16.56 -6.75
N THR A 800 -33.05 16.39 -5.88
CA THR A 800 -32.31 17.47 -5.20
C THR A 800 -31.10 17.91 -5.99
N GLN A 801 -30.87 19.20 -6.08
CA GLN A 801 -29.72 19.79 -6.77
C GLN A 801 -28.44 19.54 -5.99
N GLY A 802 -27.43 18.86 -6.63
CA GLY A 802 -26.13 18.55 -6.07
C GLY A 802 -26.15 17.54 -4.93
N TYR A 803 -24.99 17.25 -4.40
CA TYR A 803 -24.80 16.33 -3.28
C TYR A 803 -24.25 17.07 -2.06
N PRO A 804 -24.73 16.79 -0.84
CA PRO A 804 -24.12 17.32 0.38
C PRO A 804 -22.70 16.80 0.55
N SER A 805 -21.79 17.64 1.10
CA SER A 805 -20.40 17.25 1.39
C SER A 805 -20.34 16.16 2.45
N ILE A 806 -21.03 16.34 3.55
CA ILE A 806 -21.21 15.34 4.60
C ILE A 806 -22.69 14.94 4.62
N LYS A 807 -22.92 13.63 4.50
CA LYS A 807 -24.23 13.02 4.72
C LYS A 807 -24.14 12.07 5.91
N VAL A 808 -24.81 12.43 7.01
CA VAL A 808 -25.01 11.55 8.16
C VAL A 808 -26.30 10.75 7.96
N ALA A 809 -26.23 9.44 8.12
CA ALA A 809 -27.37 8.55 7.88
C ALA A 809 -28.51 8.80 8.89
N ASN A 810 -29.76 8.61 8.46
CA ASN A 810 -30.94 8.93 9.26
C ASN A 810 -31.07 8.12 10.56
N ASN A 811 -30.44 6.97 10.65
CA ASN A 811 -30.39 6.11 11.84
C ASN A 811 -29.29 6.48 12.84
N VAL A 812 -28.45 7.48 12.54
CA VAL A 812 -27.45 7.97 13.47
C VAL A 812 -28.10 8.89 14.48
N THR A 813 -27.90 8.57 15.75
CA THR A 813 -28.47 9.29 16.89
C THR A 813 -27.45 10.06 17.72
N SER A 814 -26.15 9.90 17.42
CA SER A 814 -25.04 10.60 18.10
C SER A 814 -23.90 10.86 17.13
N PHE A 815 -23.58 12.14 16.92
CA PHE A 815 -22.50 12.59 16.04
C PHE A 815 -22.13 14.05 16.36
N LEU A 816 -20.85 14.41 16.21
CA LEU A 816 -20.40 15.79 16.40
C LEU A 816 -19.37 16.18 15.32
N ALA A 817 -19.65 17.24 14.58
CA ALA A 817 -18.71 17.84 13.63
C ALA A 817 -18.41 19.29 14.00
N GLN A 818 -17.14 19.70 14.00
CA GLN A 818 -16.70 21.01 14.48
C GLN A 818 -15.66 21.62 13.53
N GLY A 819 -15.81 22.91 13.20
CA GLY A 819 -14.87 23.63 12.34
C GLY A 819 -14.90 23.14 10.90
N LEU A 820 -16.00 23.38 10.19
CA LEU A 820 -16.25 22.83 8.86
C LEU A 820 -16.18 23.93 7.81
N GLY A 821 -15.49 23.64 6.70
CA GLY A 821 -15.44 24.48 5.50
C GLY A 821 -15.83 23.70 4.26
N SER A 822 -16.72 24.27 3.43
CA SER A 822 -17.07 23.70 2.12
C SER A 822 -17.14 24.78 1.06
N TYR A 823 -16.53 24.52 -0.10
CA TYR A 823 -16.29 25.50 -1.13
C TYR A 823 -16.79 25.02 -2.48
N VAL A 824 -17.28 25.96 -3.31
CA VAL A 824 -17.69 25.70 -4.69
C VAL A 824 -16.94 26.60 -5.66
N PHE A 825 -16.61 26.00 -6.82
CA PHE A 825 -16.02 26.69 -7.97
C PHE A 825 -16.41 25.92 -9.24
N PHE A 826 -17.70 26.06 -9.68
CA PHE A 826 -18.21 25.30 -10.82
C PHE A 826 -17.75 25.90 -12.16
N GLN A 827 -16.55 25.54 -12.58
CA GLN A 827 -15.93 26.10 -13.79
C GLN A 827 -16.66 25.72 -15.09
N ALA A 828 -17.17 24.47 -15.16
CA ALA A 828 -17.82 23.96 -16.36
C ALA A 828 -19.21 24.61 -16.59
N ASP A 829 -19.97 24.83 -15.52
CA ASP A 829 -21.27 25.53 -15.55
C ASP A 829 -21.49 26.28 -14.22
N PRO A 830 -21.21 27.61 -14.19
CA PRO A 830 -21.37 28.41 -12.98
C PRO A 830 -22.82 28.50 -12.46
N SER A 831 -23.82 28.09 -13.24
CA SER A 831 -25.24 28.06 -12.83
C SER A 831 -25.58 26.87 -11.93
N VAL A 832 -24.71 25.88 -11.83
CA VAL A 832 -24.93 24.70 -10.96
C VAL A 832 -25.10 25.12 -9.50
N ASN A 833 -26.02 24.47 -8.82
CA ASN A 833 -26.38 24.74 -7.45
C ASN A 833 -26.31 23.48 -6.58
N VAL A 834 -25.92 23.66 -5.32
CA VAL A 834 -26.04 22.68 -4.24
C VAL A 834 -27.16 23.13 -3.31
N PHE A 835 -28.19 22.33 -3.16
CA PHE A 835 -29.35 22.69 -2.31
C PHE A 835 -28.96 22.82 -0.83
N SER A 836 -28.21 21.84 -0.30
CA SER A 836 -27.64 21.87 1.07
C SER A 836 -26.21 21.37 1.08
N THR A 837 -25.35 22.10 1.75
CA THR A 837 -23.92 21.74 1.86
C THR A 837 -23.73 20.52 2.77
N PHE A 838 -24.47 20.43 3.86
CA PHE A 838 -24.47 19.29 4.80
C PHE A 838 -25.90 18.71 4.94
N GLU A 839 -25.97 17.42 5.25
CA GLU A 839 -27.22 16.70 5.49
C GLU A 839 -27.07 15.77 6.70
N ALA A 840 -27.99 15.87 7.66
CA ALA A 840 -27.96 15.10 8.89
C ALA A 840 -29.37 14.87 9.43
N PRO A 841 -29.62 13.82 10.23
CA PRO A 841 -30.91 13.66 10.91
C PRO A 841 -31.14 14.79 11.91
N VAL A 842 -32.41 15.21 12.08
CA VAL A 842 -32.80 16.20 13.08
C VAL A 842 -32.83 15.52 14.45
N ASN A 843 -31.71 15.59 15.19
CA ASN A 843 -31.56 14.99 16.50
C ASN A 843 -30.62 15.88 17.36
N PRO A 844 -30.94 16.20 18.63
CA PRO A 844 -30.18 17.11 19.47
C PRO A 844 -28.72 16.58 19.78
N ASN A 845 -28.45 15.28 19.59
CA ASN A 845 -27.14 14.68 19.76
C ASN A 845 -26.38 14.51 18.43
N VAL A 846 -26.94 14.92 17.29
CA VAL A 846 -26.26 14.98 16.00
C VAL A 846 -26.00 16.44 15.67
N ARG A 847 -24.81 16.91 15.97
CA ARG A 847 -24.48 18.33 16.04
C ARG A 847 -23.41 18.73 15.05
N PHE A 848 -23.62 19.88 14.42
CA PHE A 848 -22.65 20.57 13.58
C PHE A 848 -22.36 21.94 14.16
N GLN A 849 -21.09 22.31 14.28
CA GLN A 849 -20.66 23.54 14.91
C GLN A 849 -19.60 24.27 14.07
N ASN A 850 -19.76 25.59 13.95
CA ASN A 850 -18.82 26.47 13.26
C ASN A 850 -18.58 26.04 11.80
N MET A 851 -19.60 26.29 10.98
CA MET A 851 -19.67 25.93 9.57
C MET A 851 -19.41 27.18 8.71
N ALA A 852 -18.49 27.07 7.76
CA ALA A 852 -18.20 28.06 6.73
C ALA A 852 -18.55 27.47 5.34
N ILE A 853 -19.22 28.25 4.50
CA ILE A 853 -19.41 27.93 3.09
C ILE A 853 -18.92 29.11 2.24
N VAL A 854 -18.28 28.80 1.09
CA VAL A 854 -17.66 29.80 0.24
C VAL A 854 -17.91 29.51 -1.24
N SER A 855 -18.32 30.53 -1.99
CA SER A 855 -18.30 30.53 -3.45
C SER A 855 -16.99 31.22 -3.90
N LEU A 856 -16.02 30.41 -4.34
CA LEU A 856 -14.69 30.89 -4.74
C LEU A 856 -14.84 31.82 -5.95
N GLY A 857 -14.43 33.07 -5.79
CA GLY A 857 -14.61 34.09 -6.82
C GLY A 857 -16.07 34.36 -7.25
N GLY A 858 -17.05 33.89 -6.48
CA GLY A 858 -18.47 33.97 -6.83
C GLY A 858 -18.91 33.02 -7.95
N VAL A 859 -18.13 31.92 -8.17
CA VAL A 859 -18.41 30.97 -9.24
C VAL A 859 -19.08 29.71 -8.66
N GLY A 860 -20.38 29.56 -8.90
CA GLY A 860 -21.22 28.47 -8.36
C GLY A 860 -22.04 28.87 -7.13
N ASN A 861 -23.04 28.04 -6.81
CA ASN A 861 -23.99 28.36 -5.79
C ASN A 861 -24.16 27.23 -4.77
N MET A 862 -24.32 27.59 -3.49
CA MET A 862 -24.85 26.74 -2.43
C MET A 862 -26.02 27.46 -1.77
N SER A 863 -27.24 26.87 -1.82
CA SER A 863 -28.47 27.54 -1.33
C SER A 863 -28.52 27.61 0.20
N HIS A 864 -28.03 26.56 0.89
CA HIS A 864 -28.14 26.44 2.34
C HIS A 864 -26.91 25.75 2.95
N VAL A 865 -26.62 26.07 4.21
CA VAL A 865 -25.52 25.41 4.97
C VAL A 865 -25.87 23.95 5.27
N ILE A 866 -27.04 23.67 5.86
CA ILE A 866 -27.43 22.32 6.29
C ILE A 866 -28.97 22.12 6.23
N ASN A 867 -29.40 20.98 5.70
CA ASN A 867 -30.82 20.55 5.70
C ASN A 867 -31.81 21.63 5.22
N GLY A 868 -31.48 22.38 4.20
CA GLY A 868 -32.30 23.49 3.70
C GLY A 868 -32.38 24.68 4.65
N THR A 869 -31.45 24.82 5.59
CA THR A 869 -31.37 25.93 6.55
C THR A 869 -30.02 26.64 6.51
N GLY A 870 -29.98 27.85 7.08
CA GLY A 870 -28.78 28.70 7.06
C GLY A 870 -28.65 29.52 5.77
N PRO A 871 -27.72 30.50 5.76
CA PRO A 871 -27.50 31.37 4.60
C PRO A 871 -26.85 30.60 3.43
N GLY A 872 -27.01 31.09 2.22
CA GLY A 872 -26.40 30.58 1.00
C GLY A 872 -25.27 31.46 0.52
N VAL A 873 -24.51 30.95 -0.47
CA VAL A 873 -23.45 31.68 -1.20
C VAL A 873 -23.68 31.60 -2.71
N ASN A 874 -23.28 32.67 -3.40
CA ASN A 874 -23.38 32.84 -4.84
C ASN A 874 -22.46 34.00 -5.30
N SER A 875 -22.60 34.45 -6.53
CA SER A 875 -21.82 35.58 -7.09
C SER A 875 -22.00 36.91 -6.34
N GLY A 876 -23.04 37.08 -5.57
CA GLY A 876 -23.32 38.29 -4.78
C GLY A 876 -22.91 38.19 -3.30
N THR A 877 -22.80 36.96 -2.79
CA THR A 877 -22.42 36.66 -1.40
C THR A 877 -21.43 35.51 -1.41
N ASN A 878 -20.13 35.82 -1.35
CA ASN A 878 -19.07 34.82 -1.51
C ASN A 878 -18.86 33.94 -0.30
N ASN A 879 -19.11 34.43 0.92
CA ASN A 879 -18.88 33.69 2.16
C ASN A 879 -20.12 33.75 3.06
N ALA A 880 -20.45 32.63 3.68
CA ALA A 880 -21.51 32.57 4.68
C ALA A 880 -21.13 31.60 5.80
N TYR A 881 -21.64 31.87 7.01
CA TYR A 881 -21.25 31.19 8.23
C TYR A 881 -22.46 30.83 9.09
N MET A 882 -22.40 29.69 9.77
CA MET A 882 -23.43 29.24 10.70
C MET A 882 -22.77 28.65 11.97
N LEU A 883 -23.24 29.06 13.17
CA LEU A 883 -22.61 28.69 14.44
C LEU A 883 -22.88 27.23 14.84
N SER A 884 -24.13 26.80 14.68
CA SER A 884 -24.54 25.46 15.11
C SER A 884 -25.79 24.96 14.38
N TYR A 885 -25.93 23.63 14.34
CA TYR A 885 -27.11 22.91 13.91
C TYR A 885 -27.19 21.60 14.70
N PRO A 886 -28.39 21.17 15.16
CA PRO A 886 -29.53 21.92 15.54
C PRO A 886 -29.24 22.88 16.68
#